data_3c509394f7a12929f0746bcd41a760ab
#
_entry.id   3c509394f7a12929f0746bcd41a760ab
#
_cell.length_a   1.000
_cell.length_b   1.000
_cell.length_c   1.000
_cell.angle_alpha   90.00
_cell.angle_beta   90.00
_cell.angle_gamma   90.00
#
_symmetry.space_group_name_H-M   'P 1'
#
loop_
_entity.id
_entity.type
_entity.pdbx_description
1 polymer ?
#
loop_
_entity_poly.entity_id
_entity_poly.type
_entity_poly.pdbx_seq_one_letter_code
_entity_poly.pdbx_strand_id
1 'polypeptide(L)'
;MAITIALAGNPNCGKTTLFNALTGANQYVGNWPGVTVEKKEGKIKNKKYKKEDVTVTDLPGIYSLSPYTLEEVVSRDYVLNENPDVIVDLVDATNIERNLYLTTQLVETGVPVVIALNMCDLLAKRGIKIDVKRLSMLIGCPIVEISALKQKGLNELIDEAIKVAKQKEVKLPGEIFAKDMEAAVESVKEILPDTITEDKKRWYAVKFLENDSKVVEQVKLSGAAKAVVEDERTKQEKKHDDDMESIVTDGRYQFIQKIVGTTVKKAKEKLTTSDKIDRIVTNRILGIPIFIAVMWLVYYISVTTVGTFVTDWTNDTFVGAIQEAVGGFLTNVGASDLINGLVVDGIIGGLGAVLGFVPQMAILFLFLSILEDCGYMVRIAFVMDRVFRHFGLSGKSFIPLLISSGCGIPGIMASKTIEQDNDRRLTIMTATFIPCGAKLPVIAMMGGVIAGEVAGYQESSFIAPLMYFVGIVAVLVSAIILKKTKPFSGKPAPFVMELPQYHIPQAKTVLLHVWERLKGFIIKAGTILFLACVVMWFLGGFGFTADGFGLVEDSADSLMAAIGGVIAPLFAPLGFGEWQPVAASISGFTAKEAIVSTMGVLANVSGDTEDAVTVAQGVASWFPSTIAAFSFLLFNLLDSPCLAAIATMAQQMQSRKWFWFAILFQNVFAYVVCLIVYQVGSFVTGGAFGVGTAVGFILLIFLLFMLFRPDPYKDQKVYSKRSVQAA
;
A
#
# COMPACT_ATOMS: atom_id res chain seq x y z
N MET A 1 2.89 -44.90 13.03
CA MET A 1 2.97 -44.09 11.82
C MET A 1 3.08 -42.62 12.24
N ALA A 2 3.98 -41.87 11.67
CA ALA A 2 3.99 -40.44 11.85
C ALA A 2 2.74 -39.88 11.17
N ILE A 3 2.03 -38.94 11.85
CA ILE A 3 0.82 -38.32 11.29
C ILE A 3 1.13 -36.83 11.12
N THR A 4 0.87 -36.30 9.93
CA THR A 4 1.06 -34.92 9.60
C THR A 4 -0.28 -34.19 9.54
N ILE A 5 -0.47 -33.19 10.40
CA ILE A 5 -1.65 -32.33 10.47
C ILE A 5 -1.31 -30.97 9.86
N ALA A 6 -2.02 -30.53 8.84
CA ALA A 6 -1.95 -29.18 8.33
C ALA A 6 -3.01 -28.29 8.98
N LEU A 7 -2.60 -27.16 9.59
CA LEU A 7 -3.55 -26.16 10.07
C LEU A 7 -3.83 -25.16 8.97
N ALA A 8 -5.05 -25.13 8.45
CA ALA A 8 -5.56 -24.15 7.51
C ALA A 8 -6.56 -23.20 8.19
N GLY A 9 -6.91 -22.12 7.55
CA GLY A 9 -7.95 -21.20 8.01
C GLY A 9 -7.69 -19.76 7.60
N ASN A 10 -8.72 -18.94 7.72
CA ASN A 10 -8.67 -17.54 7.36
C ASN A 10 -7.73 -16.75 8.28
N PRO A 11 -7.19 -15.60 7.83
CA PRO A 11 -6.53 -14.66 8.71
C PRO A 11 -7.44 -14.30 9.91
N ASN A 12 -6.83 -14.17 11.09
CA ASN A 12 -7.51 -13.83 12.36
C ASN A 12 -8.50 -14.87 12.93
N CYS A 13 -8.64 -16.06 12.36
CA CYS A 13 -9.48 -17.14 12.94
C CYS A 13 -8.89 -17.74 14.23
N GLY A 14 -7.68 -17.37 14.63
CA GLY A 14 -7.00 -17.86 15.83
C GLY A 14 -6.02 -19.02 15.59
N LYS A 15 -5.55 -19.19 14.34
CA LYS A 15 -4.68 -20.30 13.90
C LYS A 15 -3.36 -20.34 14.68
N THR A 16 -2.62 -19.24 14.75
CA THR A 16 -1.36 -19.15 15.52
C THR A 16 -1.59 -19.38 17.02
N THR A 17 -2.72 -18.95 17.57
CA THR A 17 -3.10 -19.25 18.96
C THR A 17 -3.28 -20.74 19.18
N LEU A 18 -3.98 -21.43 18.27
CA LEU A 18 -4.15 -22.87 18.31
C LEU A 18 -2.81 -23.61 18.16
N PHE A 19 -2.01 -23.24 17.16
CA PHE A 19 -0.69 -23.84 16.94
C PHE A 19 0.20 -23.74 18.18
N ASN A 20 0.28 -22.58 18.81
CA ASN A 20 1.05 -22.36 20.04
C ASN A 20 0.49 -23.16 21.24
N ALA A 21 -0.84 -23.29 21.33
CA ALA A 21 -1.46 -24.07 22.37
C ALA A 21 -1.15 -25.59 22.25
N LEU A 22 -1.06 -26.10 21.02
CA LEU A 22 -0.79 -27.52 20.73
C LEU A 22 0.69 -27.87 20.86
N THR A 23 1.60 -27.03 20.34
CA THR A 23 3.03 -27.34 20.19
C THR A 23 3.88 -26.76 21.34
N GLY A 24 3.46 -25.67 21.93
CA GLY A 24 4.22 -25.00 23.02
C GLY A 24 5.58 -24.48 22.52
N ALA A 25 6.67 -24.82 23.23
CA ALA A 25 8.04 -24.41 22.88
C ALA A 25 8.70 -25.31 21.82
N ASN A 26 8.08 -26.42 21.42
CA ASN A 26 8.63 -27.38 20.46
C ASN A 26 8.26 -27.00 19.04
N GLN A 27 8.77 -25.86 18.56
CA GLN A 27 8.48 -25.32 17.23
C GLN A 27 9.77 -25.15 16.44
N TYR A 28 9.69 -25.46 15.16
CA TYR A 28 10.67 -25.07 14.16
C TYR A 28 10.09 -23.92 13.35
N VAL A 29 10.84 -22.82 13.26
CA VAL A 29 10.47 -21.63 12.49
C VAL A 29 11.49 -21.43 11.40
N GLY A 30 11.06 -21.39 10.17
CA GLY A 30 11.87 -21.14 8.98
C GLY A 30 11.06 -20.44 7.91
N ASN A 31 11.56 -20.39 6.68
CA ASN A 31 10.78 -19.93 5.54
C ASN A 31 10.41 -21.11 4.65
N TRP A 32 9.27 -20.98 3.98
CA TRP A 32 8.91 -21.94 2.92
C TRP A 32 9.98 -21.91 1.82
N PRO A 33 10.30 -23.05 1.19
CA PRO A 33 11.32 -23.10 0.14
C PRO A 33 11.05 -22.09 -0.98
N GLY A 34 12.07 -21.27 -1.30
CA GLY A 34 12.01 -20.31 -2.40
C GLY A 34 11.19 -19.03 -2.18
N VAL A 35 10.56 -18.86 -1.01
CA VAL A 35 9.73 -17.68 -0.69
C VAL A 35 10.06 -17.10 0.69
N THR A 36 9.64 -15.85 0.92
CA THR A 36 9.83 -15.15 2.20
C THR A 36 8.68 -15.36 3.19
N VAL A 37 7.83 -16.37 2.95
CA VAL A 37 6.70 -16.71 3.81
C VAL A 37 7.20 -17.62 4.94
N GLU A 38 6.81 -17.30 6.17
CA GLU A 38 7.25 -18.03 7.36
C GLU A 38 6.58 -19.42 7.44
N LYS A 39 7.38 -20.47 7.67
CA LYS A 39 6.94 -21.85 7.90
C LYS A 39 7.11 -22.18 9.38
N LYS A 40 6.05 -22.69 10.01
CA LYS A 40 6.07 -23.18 11.38
C LYS A 40 5.65 -24.63 11.45
N GLU A 41 6.50 -25.44 12.02
CA GLU A 41 6.22 -26.86 12.30
C GLU A 41 6.50 -27.16 13.76
N GLY A 42 5.74 -28.07 14.34
CA GLY A 42 5.93 -28.44 15.72
C GLY A 42 5.29 -29.78 16.09
N LYS A 43 5.86 -30.46 17.07
CA LYS A 43 5.28 -31.69 17.63
C LYS A 43 4.31 -31.36 18.75
N ILE A 44 3.23 -32.14 18.86
CA ILE A 44 2.23 -31.94 19.91
C ILE A 44 2.85 -32.15 21.28
N LYS A 45 2.67 -31.17 22.16
CA LYS A 45 3.28 -31.14 23.51
C LYS A 45 2.62 -32.16 24.47
N ASN A 46 1.36 -32.54 24.26
CA ASN A 46 0.62 -33.42 25.15
C ASN A 46 1.16 -34.84 25.12
N LYS A 47 1.57 -35.36 26.29
CA LYS A 47 2.15 -36.71 26.46
C LYS A 47 1.25 -37.84 25.98
N LYS A 48 -0.07 -37.64 25.93
CA LYS A 48 -1.06 -38.61 25.40
C LYS A 48 -0.71 -39.04 23.98
N TYR A 49 -0.22 -38.11 23.14
CA TYR A 49 0.04 -38.33 21.71
C TYR A 49 1.49 -38.66 21.37
N LYS A 50 2.39 -38.78 22.38
CA LYS A 50 3.81 -39.10 22.15
C LYS A 50 4.07 -40.38 21.39
N LYS A 51 3.17 -41.37 21.49
CA LYS A 51 3.30 -42.63 20.79
C LYS A 51 2.95 -42.56 19.31
N GLU A 52 2.21 -41.57 18.88
CA GLU A 52 1.68 -41.45 17.50
C GLU A 52 2.52 -40.53 16.61
N ASP A 53 3.57 -39.87 17.16
CA ASP A 53 4.50 -38.95 16.46
C ASP A 53 3.77 -37.94 15.56
N VAL A 54 2.88 -37.16 16.15
CA VAL A 54 2.04 -36.21 15.44
C VAL A 54 2.79 -34.89 15.24
N THR A 55 2.98 -34.50 13.98
CA THR A 55 3.56 -33.21 13.57
C THR A 55 2.45 -32.29 13.06
N VAL A 56 2.50 -31.04 13.50
CA VAL A 56 1.54 -30.00 13.09
C VAL A 56 2.29 -28.95 12.29
N THR A 57 1.81 -28.63 11.09
CA THR A 57 2.33 -27.58 10.21
C THR A 57 1.33 -26.43 10.16
N ASP A 58 1.77 -25.19 10.51
CA ASP A 58 0.95 -24.00 10.41
C ASP A 58 1.05 -23.43 9.00
N LEU A 59 -0.04 -23.49 8.22
CA LEU A 59 -0.11 -22.87 6.90
C LEU A 59 -0.36 -21.38 7.03
N PRO A 60 0.07 -20.55 6.09
CA PRO A 60 -0.31 -19.14 6.03
C PRO A 60 -1.84 -18.94 6.12
N GLY A 61 -2.27 -17.81 6.70
CA GLY A 61 -3.70 -17.47 6.71
C GLY A 61 -4.17 -17.06 5.33
N ILE A 62 -5.15 -17.77 4.79
CA ILE A 62 -5.65 -17.58 3.43
C ILE A 62 -7.18 -17.51 3.41
N TYR A 63 -7.73 -16.85 2.41
CA TYR A 63 -9.18 -16.81 2.18
C TYR A 63 -9.63 -17.80 1.10
N SER A 64 -8.71 -18.21 0.23
CA SER A 64 -8.96 -19.04 -0.92
C SER A 64 -7.70 -19.84 -1.30
N LEU A 65 -7.86 -20.93 -2.03
CA LEU A 65 -6.76 -21.67 -2.69
C LEU A 65 -6.48 -21.13 -4.11
N SER A 66 -6.96 -19.95 -4.46
CA SER A 66 -6.66 -19.30 -5.73
C SER A 66 -5.27 -18.61 -5.68
N PRO A 67 -4.52 -18.55 -6.80
CA PRO A 67 -3.11 -18.13 -6.77
C PRO A 67 -2.92 -16.60 -6.84
N TYR A 68 -3.65 -15.85 -6.02
CA TYR A 68 -3.55 -14.38 -6.01
C TYR A 68 -2.41 -13.86 -5.14
N THR A 69 -2.14 -14.53 -4.01
CA THR A 69 -1.09 -14.15 -3.06
C THR A 69 -0.05 -15.27 -2.95
N LEU A 70 1.16 -14.91 -2.45
CA LEU A 70 2.20 -15.91 -2.19
C LEU A 70 1.78 -16.91 -1.11
N GLU A 71 1.04 -16.45 -0.12
CA GLU A 71 0.50 -17.23 0.98
C GLU A 71 -0.49 -18.28 0.46
N GLU A 72 -1.37 -17.91 -0.47
CA GLU A 72 -2.33 -18.80 -1.11
C GLU A 72 -1.63 -19.86 -1.98
N VAL A 73 -0.61 -19.44 -2.75
CA VAL A 73 0.19 -20.37 -3.56
C VAL A 73 0.89 -21.39 -2.66
N VAL A 74 1.56 -20.95 -1.60
CA VAL A 74 2.27 -21.81 -0.65
C VAL A 74 1.32 -22.82 0.01
N SER A 75 0.19 -22.34 0.52
CA SER A 75 -0.80 -23.19 1.19
C SER A 75 -1.39 -24.22 0.24
N ARG A 76 -1.71 -23.82 -1.00
CA ARG A 76 -2.21 -24.70 -2.05
C ARG A 76 -1.18 -25.78 -2.43
N ASP A 77 0.06 -25.36 -2.70
CA ASP A 77 1.11 -26.27 -3.12
C ASP A 77 1.43 -27.28 -2.01
N TYR A 78 1.38 -26.88 -0.74
CA TYR A 78 1.52 -27.80 0.38
C TYR A 78 0.39 -28.83 0.44
N VAL A 79 -0.86 -28.41 0.35
CA VAL A 79 -2.02 -29.30 0.42
C VAL A 79 -2.03 -30.28 -0.74
N LEU A 80 -1.68 -29.86 -1.97
CA LEU A 80 -1.77 -30.69 -3.18
C LEU A 80 -0.56 -31.60 -3.38
N ASN A 81 0.66 -31.14 -3.03
CA ASN A 81 1.90 -31.84 -3.35
C ASN A 81 2.48 -32.60 -2.15
N GLU A 82 2.45 -32.02 -0.95
CA GLU A 82 2.99 -32.66 0.27
C GLU A 82 2.01 -33.67 0.88
N ASN A 83 0.71 -33.62 0.49
CA ASN A 83 -0.33 -34.53 0.90
C ASN A 83 -0.36 -34.84 2.42
N PRO A 84 -0.68 -33.85 3.28
CA PRO A 84 -0.80 -34.07 4.71
C PRO A 84 -1.89 -35.16 4.99
N ASP A 85 -1.75 -35.92 6.08
CA ASP A 85 -2.69 -36.98 6.40
C ASP A 85 -4.08 -36.45 6.76
N VAL A 86 -4.16 -35.21 7.28
CA VAL A 86 -5.41 -34.51 7.58
C VAL A 86 -5.20 -33.00 7.60
N ILE A 87 -6.20 -32.26 7.15
CA ILE A 87 -6.28 -30.80 7.28
C ILE A 87 -7.21 -30.48 8.45
N VAL A 88 -6.75 -29.65 9.38
CA VAL A 88 -7.59 -29.03 10.40
C VAL A 88 -7.87 -27.60 9.95
N ASP A 89 -9.11 -27.37 9.50
CA ASP A 89 -9.56 -26.06 9.04
C ASP A 89 -10.17 -25.26 10.19
N LEU A 90 -9.52 -24.16 10.56
CA LEU A 90 -10.01 -23.26 11.60
C LEU A 90 -11.06 -22.31 11.06
N VAL A 91 -12.28 -22.48 11.54
CA VAL A 91 -13.44 -21.69 11.19
C VAL A 91 -13.83 -20.81 12.38
N ASP A 92 -13.86 -19.50 12.21
CA ASP A 92 -14.41 -18.56 13.20
C ASP A 92 -15.94 -18.74 13.26
N ALA A 93 -16.43 -19.25 14.37
CA ALA A 93 -17.86 -19.45 14.60
C ALA A 93 -18.70 -18.17 14.57
N THR A 94 -18.08 -17.01 14.79
CA THR A 94 -18.76 -15.72 14.75
C THR A 94 -18.93 -15.17 13.34
N ASN A 95 -18.10 -15.64 12.38
CA ASN A 95 -18.09 -15.23 10.97
C ASN A 95 -18.13 -16.49 10.05
N ILE A 96 -18.97 -17.43 10.38
CA ILE A 96 -18.97 -18.78 9.79
C ILE A 96 -19.16 -18.78 8.26
N GLU A 97 -20.06 -17.96 7.72
CA GLU A 97 -20.38 -17.90 6.30
C GLU A 97 -19.12 -17.68 5.44
N ARG A 98 -18.30 -16.75 5.85
CA ARG A 98 -17.08 -16.40 5.12
C ARG A 98 -15.97 -17.44 5.27
N ASN A 99 -15.82 -18.00 6.48
CA ASN A 99 -14.79 -19.00 6.72
C ASN A 99 -15.07 -20.29 5.98
N LEU A 100 -16.33 -20.68 5.82
CA LEU A 100 -16.74 -21.86 5.07
C LEU A 100 -16.39 -21.77 3.57
N TYR A 101 -16.10 -20.60 3.02
CA TYR A 101 -15.65 -20.46 1.62
C TYR A 101 -14.35 -21.23 1.38
N LEU A 102 -13.36 -21.06 2.26
CA LEU A 102 -12.12 -21.84 2.21
C LEU A 102 -12.39 -23.34 2.42
N THR A 103 -13.26 -23.67 3.39
CA THR A 103 -13.65 -25.05 3.67
C THR A 103 -14.18 -25.76 2.43
N THR A 104 -15.06 -25.10 1.62
CA THR A 104 -15.58 -25.68 0.37
C THR A 104 -14.49 -26.00 -0.66
N GLN A 105 -13.38 -25.28 -0.64
CA GLN A 105 -12.25 -25.56 -1.52
C GLN A 105 -11.34 -26.67 -0.96
N LEU A 106 -11.11 -26.69 0.35
CA LEU A 106 -10.27 -27.69 1.01
C LEU A 106 -10.84 -29.10 0.87
N VAL A 107 -12.15 -29.26 1.02
CA VAL A 107 -12.79 -30.60 0.88
C VAL A 107 -12.69 -31.15 -0.54
N GLU A 108 -12.56 -30.32 -1.55
CA GLU A 108 -12.38 -30.75 -2.95
C GLU A 108 -10.94 -31.18 -3.28
N THR A 109 -9.95 -30.90 -2.40
CA THR A 109 -8.53 -31.26 -2.66
C THR A 109 -8.22 -32.73 -2.54
N GLY A 110 -9.15 -33.56 -2.05
CA GLY A 110 -8.95 -35.00 -1.83
C GLY A 110 -8.19 -35.31 -0.53
N VAL A 111 -7.86 -34.35 0.30
CA VAL A 111 -7.27 -34.54 1.62
C VAL A 111 -8.39 -34.53 2.67
N PRO A 112 -8.40 -35.46 3.65
CA PRO A 112 -9.40 -35.47 4.72
C PRO A 112 -9.38 -34.18 5.53
N VAL A 113 -10.56 -33.60 5.80
CA VAL A 113 -10.70 -32.29 6.51
C VAL A 113 -11.48 -32.50 7.82
N VAL A 114 -10.98 -31.88 8.89
CA VAL A 114 -11.69 -31.71 10.17
C VAL A 114 -11.86 -30.22 10.43
N ILE A 115 -13.09 -29.79 10.66
CA ILE A 115 -13.37 -28.39 10.98
C ILE A 115 -13.21 -28.15 12.48
N ALA A 116 -12.31 -27.25 12.85
CA ALA A 116 -12.17 -26.72 14.20
C ALA A 116 -12.99 -25.44 14.32
N LEU A 117 -14.20 -25.53 14.85
CA LEU A 117 -15.09 -24.39 15.04
C LEU A 117 -14.62 -23.59 16.26
N ASN A 118 -13.88 -22.52 16.03
CA ASN A 118 -13.22 -21.71 17.07
C ASN A 118 -14.10 -20.54 17.54
N MET A 119 -13.75 -19.95 18.67
CA MET A 119 -14.48 -18.83 19.31
C MET A 119 -15.88 -19.19 19.78
N CYS A 120 -16.18 -20.47 20.02
CA CYS A 120 -17.50 -20.94 20.49
C CYS A 120 -17.91 -20.32 21.83
N ASP A 121 -16.95 -19.90 22.66
CA ASP A 121 -17.21 -19.16 23.90
C ASP A 121 -17.83 -17.76 23.70
N LEU A 122 -17.77 -17.20 22.50
CA LEU A 122 -18.39 -15.93 22.13
C LEU A 122 -19.82 -16.09 21.59
N LEU A 123 -20.20 -17.28 21.11
CA LEU A 123 -21.51 -17.53 20.52
C LEU A 123 -22.67 -17.22 21.48
N ALA A 124 -22.53 -17.67 22.72
CA ALA A 124 -23.57 -17.43 23.74
C ALA A 124 -23.74 -15.92 24.02
N LYS A 125 -22.65 -15.16 24.02
CA LYS A 125 -22.69 -13.70 24.22
C LYS A 125 -23.34 -12.96 23.04
N ARG A 126 -23.23 -13.52 21.83
CA ARG A 126 -23.82 -12.97 20.60
C ARG A 126 -25.20 -13.53 20.29
N GLY A 127 -25.73 -14.44 21.12
CA GLY A 127 -27.05 -15.06 20.90
C GLY A 127 -27.10 -15.95 19.64
N ILE A 128 -25.94 -16.44 19.18
CA ILE A 128 -25.83 -17.32 18.02
C ILE A 128 -25.88 -18.75 18.50
N LYS A 129 -26.71 -19.58 17.84
CA LYS A 129 -26.76 -21.03 18.05
C LYS A 129 -26.48 -21.74 16.74
N ILE A 130 -25.53 -22.65 16.73
CA ILE A 130 -25.13 -23.45 15.57
C ILE A 130 -25.54 -24.91 15.83
N ASP A 131 -26.27 -25.50 14.89
CA ASP A 131 -26.51 -26.95 14.86
C ASP A 131 -25.31 -27.64 14.21
N VAL A 132 -24.30 -27.93 15.07
CA VAL A 132 -23.03 -28.51 14.64
C VAL A 132 -23.20 -29.88 13.97
N LYS A 133 -24.13 -30.69 14.46
CA LYS A 133 -24.39 -32.05 13.87
C LYS A 133 -24.94 -31.92 12.46
N ARG A 134 -25.92 -31.06 12.26
CA ARG A 134 -26.51 -30.84 10.95
C ARG A 134 -25.53 -30.16 9.99
N LEU A 135 -24.74 -29.23 10.49
CA LEU A 135 -23.68 -28.56 9.70
C LEU A 135 -22.64 -29.58 9.22
N SER A 136 -22.17 -30.46 10.12
CA SER A 136 -21.22 -31.54 9.79
C SER A 136 -21.76 -32.51 8.71
N MET A 137 -23.03 -32.87 8.79
CA MET A 137 -23.67 -33.72 7.77
C MET A 137 -23.76 -33.05 6.40
N LEU A 138 -24.06 -31.73 6.37
CA LEU A 138 -24.22 -31.00 5.11
C LEU A 138 -22.90 -30.67 4.42
N ILE A 139 -21.83 -30.42 5.19
CA ILE A 139 -20.48 -30.15 4.66
C ILE A 139 -19.71 -31.46 4.37
N GLY A 140 -20.09 -32.58 5.02
CA GLY A 140 -19.41 -33.88 4.85
C GLY A 140 -18.16 -34.03 5.73
N CYS A 141 -17.85 -33.10 6.62
CA CYS A 141 -16.65 -33.11 7.47
C CYS A 141 -17.01 -33.16 8.95
N PRO A 142 -16.23 -33.84 9.79
CA PRO A 142 -16.36 -33.75 11.25
C PRO A 142 -16.09 -32.31 11.73
N ILE A 143 -16.89 -31.88 12.71
CA ILE A 143 -16.75 -30.55 13.31
C ILE A 143 -16.55 -30.71 14.81
N VAL A 144 -15.49 -30.05 15.34
CA VAL A 144 -15.18 -30.00 16.77
C VAL A 144 -15.24 -28.55 17.24
N GLU A 145 -16.05 -28.31 18.27
CA GLU A 145 -16.16 -26.99 18.92
C GLU A 145 -14.95 -26.73 19.81
N ILE A 146 -14.27 -25.61 19.60
CA ILE A 146 -13.08 -25.25 20.37
C ILE A 146 -13.10 -23.80 20.85
N SER A 147 -12.27 -23.49 21.83
CA SER A 147 -11.79 -22.15 22.12
C SER A 147 -10.27 -22.21 22.29
N ALA A 148 -9.54 -21.83 21.23
CA ALA A 148 -8.08 -21.84 21.24
C ALA A 148 -7.51 -20.95 22.36
N LEU A 149 -8.11 -19.81 22.61
CA LEU A 149 -7.70 -18.87 23.67
C LEU A 149 -7.89 -19.48 25.07
N LYS A 150 -8.99 -20.20 25.31
CA LYS A 150 -9.28 -20.84 26.60
C LYS A 150 -8.78 -22.29 26.68
N GLN A 151 -8.13 -22.77 25.62
CA GLN A 151 -7.61 -24.13 25.50
C GLN A 151 -8.68 -25.23 25.78
N LYS A 152 -9.94 -25.00 25.35
CA LYS A 152 -11.03 -25.96 25.46
C LYS A 152 -11.23 -26.70 24.15
N GLY A 153 -11.60 -27.99 24.19
CA GLY A 153 -11.89 -28.81 23.01
C GLY A 153 -10.64 -29.26 22.24
N LEU A 154 -9.41 -28.96 22.72
CA LEU A 154 -8.18 -29.23 21.97
C LEU A 154 -7.83 -30.72 21.88
N ASN A 155 -8.10 -31.49 22.95
CA ASN A 155 -7.84 -32.91 22.96
C ASN A 155 -8.82 -33.65 22.05
N GLU A 156 -10.10 -33.28 22.11
CA GLU A 156 -11.16 -33.78 21.25
C GLU A 156 -10.85 -33.52 19.77
N LEU A 157 -10.32 -32.33 19.45
CA LEU A 157 -9.89 -31.98 18.09
C LEU A 157 -8.78 -32.90 17.60
N ILE A 158 -7.75 -33.13 18.42
CA ILE A 158 -6.62 -33.98 18.03
C ILE A 158 -7.05 -35.44 17.93
N ASP A 159 -7.88 -35.95 18.85
CA ASP A 159 -8.42 -37.31 18.79
C ASP A 159 -9.21 -37.52 17.48
N GLU A 160 -10.07 -36.57 17.08
CA GLU A 160 -10.83 -36.65 15.84
C GLU A 160 -9.94 -36.53 14.61
N ALA A 161 -8.94 -35.61 14.62
CA ALA A 161 -7.99 -35.46 13.52
C ALA A 161 -7.17 -36.75 13.29
N ILE A 162 -6.68 -37.38 14.37
CA ILE A 162 -5.97 -38.66 14.27
C ILE A 162 -6.87 -39.78 13.74
N LYS A 163 -8.13 -39.82 14.16
CA LYS A 163 -9.11 -40.80 13.72
C LYS A 163 -9.37 -40.66 12.21
N VAL A 164 -9.61 -39.43 11.75
CA VAL A 164 -9.85 -39.12 10.34
C VAL A 164 -8.60 -39.40 9.49
N ALA A 165 -7.41 -39.05 9.97
CA ALA A 165 -6.14 -39.38 9.30
C ALA A 165 -5.92 -40.88 9.10
N LYS A 166 -6.35 -41.70 10.09
CA LYS A 166 -6.26 -43.18 9.98
C LYS A 166 -7.29 -43.77 9.03
N GLN A 167 -8.48 -43.18 8.97
CA GLN A 167 -9.57 -43.67 8.10
C GLN A 167 -9.34 -43.33 6.62
N LYS A 168 -8.67 -42.19 6.33
CA LYS A 168 -8.42 -41.68 4.97
C LYS A 168 -9.69 -41.56 4.09
N GLU A 169 -10.86 -41.46 4.73
CA GLU A 169 -12.13 -41.33 4.04
C GLU A 169 -12.43 -39.86 3.75
N VAL A 170 -12.54 -39.48 2.49
CA VAL A 170 -12.92 -38.14 2.05
C VAL A 170 -14.39 -38.19 1.64
N LYS A 171 -15.23 -37.43 2.34
CA LYS A 171 -16.63 -37.24 1.98
C LYS A 171 -16.79 -35.86 1.38
N LEU A 172 -17.13 -35.85 0.09
CA LEU A 172 -17.51 -34.58 -0.55
C LEU A 172 -18.90 -34.17 -0.06
N PRO A 173 -19.12 -32.84 0.14
CA PRO A 173 -20.47 -32.32 0.32
C PRO A 173 -21.31 -32.67 -0.91
N GLY A 174 -22.64 -32.62 -0.78
CA GLY A 174 -23.52 -32.77 -1.93
C GLY A 174 -23.27 -31.71 -3.02
N GLU A 175 -24.17 -31.58 -3.98
CA GLU A 175 -24.05 -30.60 -5.06
C GLU A 175 -23.73 -29.22 -4.52
N ILE A 176 -22.50 -28.70 -4.75
CA ILE A 176 -22.05 -27.35 -4.34
C ILE A 176 -22.58 -26.32 -5.31
N PHE A 177 -22.61 -26.66 -6.59
CA PHE A 177 -23.02 -25.78 -7.66
C PHE A 177 -24.46 -26.10 -8.15
N ALA A 178 -25.00 -25.24 -8.98
CA ALA A 178 -26.23 -25.51 -9.70
C ALA A 178 -26.05 -26.72 -10.65
N LYS A 179 -27.13 -27.44 -10.98
CA LYS A 179 -27.10 -28.68 -11.76
C LYS A 179 -26.36 -28.56 -13.09
N ASP A 180 -26.48 -27.44 -13.77
CA ASP A 180 -25.81 -27.15 -15.04
C ASP A 180 -24.30 -27.00 -14.87
N MET A 181 -23.90 -26.33 -13.81
CA MET A 181 -22.49 -26.16 -13.46
C MET A 181 -21.88 -27.48 -12.94
N GLU A 182 -22.61 -28.28 -12.16
CA GLU A 182 -22.16 -29.62 -11.76
C GLU A 182 -21.97 -30.53 -12.99
N ALA A 183 -22.85 -30.44 -13.99
CA ALA A 183 -22.71 -31.20 -15.24
C ALA A 183 -21.43 -30.74 -16.01
N ALA A 184 -21.13 -29.44 -16.06
CA ALA A 184 -19.90 -28.95 -16.66
C ALA A 184 -18.65 -29.43 -15.92
N VAL A 185 -18.68 -29.47 -14.58
CA VAL A 185 -17.58 -29.98 -13.75
C VAL A 185 -17.36 -31.50 -14.05
N GLU A 186 -18.43 -32.30 -14.14
CA GLU A 186 -18.32 -33.73 -14.41
C GLU A 186 -17.81 -33.97 -15.84
N SER A 187 -18.29 -33.26 -16.86
CA SER A 187 -17.77 -33.31 -18.23
C SER A 187 -16.27 -33.05 -18.32
N VAL A 188 -15.78 -32.04 -17.54
CA VAL A 188 -14.35 -31.76 -17.50
C VAL A 188 -13.58 -32.83 -16.71
N LYS A 189 -14.15 -33.34 -15.63
CA LYS A 189 -13.52 -34.38 -14.79
C LYS A 189 -13.23 -35.67 -15.59
N GLU A 190 -14.14 -36.07 -16.49
CA GLU A 190 -13.98 -37.26 -17.32
C GLU A 190 -12.81 -37.20 -18.31
N ILE A 191 -12.45 -35.97 -18.75
CA ILE A 191 -11.38 -35.76 -19.74
C ILE A 191 -10.01 -35.49 -19.12
N LEU A 192 -9.93 -35.43 -17.79
CA LEU A 192 -8.66 -35.18 -17.10
C LEU A 192 -7.73 -36.37 -17.21
N PRO A 193 -6.41 -36.20 -17.36
CA PRO A 193 -5.45 -37.28 -17.48
C PRO A 193 -5.37 -38.13 -16.21
N ASP A 194 -5.06 -39.42 -16.37
CA ASP A 194 -4.92 -40.40 -15.27
C ASP A 194 -3.74 -40.09 -14.33
N THR A 195 -2.89 -39.14 -14.67
CA THR A 195 -1.85 -38.63 -13.77
C THR A 195 -2.42 -37.92 -12.55
N ILE A 196 -3.68 -37.47 -12.63
CA ILE A 196 -4.43 -36.86 -11.52
C ILE A 196 -5.24 -37.95 -10.83
N THR A 197 -5.03 -38.13 -9.51
CA THR A 197 -5.78 -39.09 -8.70
C THR A 197 -7.27 -38.77 -8.68
N GLU A 198 -8.14 -39.76 -8.62
CA GLU A 198 -9.59 -39.59 -8.69
C GLU A 198 -10.13 -38.60 -7.65
N ASP A 199 -9.57 -38.65 -6.43
CA ASP A 199 -9.94 -37.76 -5.32
C ASP A 199 -9.69 -36.28 -5.61
N LYS A 200 -8.71 -35.96 -6.49
CA LYS A 200 -8.34 -34.59 -6.85
C LYS A 200 -8.98 -34.10 -8.15
N LYS A 201 -9.53 -34.99 -8.97
CA LYS A 201 -10.07 -34.65 -10.30
C LYS A 201 -11.13 -33.55 -10.23
N ARG A 202 -12.01 -33.55 -9.20
CA ARG A 202 -13.04 -32.52 -9.04
C ARG A 202 -12.41 -31.13 -8.86
N TRP A 203 -11.41 -30.98 -7.97
CA TRP A 203 -10.71 -29.75 -7.75
C TRP A 203 -10.05 -29.23 -9.04
N TYR A 204 -9.35 -30.10 -9.77
CA TYR A 204 -8.73 -29.74 -11.03
C TYR A 204 -9.76 -29.35 -12.10
N ALA A 205 -10.90 -30.04 -12.20
CA ALA A 205 -11.96 -29.71 -13.14
C ALA A 205 -12.51 -28.31 -12.91
N VAL A 206 -12.81 -27.94 -11.65
CA VAL A 206 -13.26 -26.59 -11.29
C VAL A 206 -12.18 -25.55 -11.65
N LYS A 207 -10.90 -25.83 -11.36
CA LYS A 207 -9.78 -24.92 -11.66
C LYS A 207 -9.51 -24.75 -13.15
N PHE A 208 -9.73 -25.77 -13.96
CA PHE A 208 -9.67 -25.65 -15.43
C PHE A 208 -10.81 -24.79 -15.96
N LEU A 209 -12.02 -24.95 -15.45
CA LEU A 209 -13.14 -24.07 -15.80
C LEU A 209 -12.89 -22.61 -15.40
N GLU A 210 -12.35 -22.35 -14.22
CA GLU A 210 -11.91 -21.01 -13.77
C GLU A 210 -10.72 -20.46 -14.59
N ASN A 211 -10.13 -21.26 -15.48
CA ASN A 211 -8.90 -20.91 -16.22
C ASN A 211 -7.74 -20.50 -15.29
N ASP A 212 -7.56 -21.30 -14.20
CA ASP A 212 -6.43 -21.11 -13.28
C ASP A 212 -5.11 -21.35 -14.01
N SER A 213 -4.31 -20.32 -14.17
CA SER A 213 -3.11 -20.37 -15.00
C SER A 213 -2.05 -21.32 -14.45
N LYS A 214 -1.94 -21.47 -13.11
CA LYS A 214 -0.99 -22.39 -12.50
C LYS A 214 -1.38 -23.86 -12.81
N VAL A 215 -2.67 -24.15 -12.77
CA VAL A 215 -3.17 -25.48 -13.13
C VAL A 215 -2.97 -25.77 -14.62
N VAL A 216 -3.27 -24.77 -15.47
CA VAL A 216 -3.08 -24.89 -16.93
C VAL A 216 -1.61 -25.03 -17.31
N GLU A 217 -0.67 -24.44 -16.55
CA GLU A 217 0.78 -24.59 -16.75
C GLU A 217 1.30 -25.95 -16.26
N GLN A 218 0.81 -26.42 -15.10
CA GLN A 218 1.26 -27.67 -14.46
C GLN A 218 0.73 -28.91 -15.17
N VAL A 219 -0.52 -28.90 -15.59
CA VAL A 219 -1.18 -30.04 -16.22
C VAL A 219 -1.47 -29.77 -17.68
N LYS A 220 -0.71 -30.43 -18.57
CA LYS A 220 -0.89 -30.29 -20.01
C LYS A 220 -2.04 -31.16 -20.48
N LEU A 221 -3.17 -30.55 -20.82
CA LEU A 221 -4.30 -31.23 -21.46
C LEU A 221 -4.02 -31.47 -22.95
N SER A 222 -4.60 -32.55 -23.50
CA SER A 222 -4.63 -32.77 -24.94
C SER A 222 -5.43 -31.71 -25.68
N GLY A 223 -5.21 -31.52 -26.97
CA GLY A 223 -5.96 -30.55 -27.77
C GLY A 223 -7.47 -30.74 -27.71
N ALA A 224 -7.93 -31.99 -27.74
CA ALA A 224 -9.35 -32.36 -27.63
C ALA A 224 -9.90 -31.98 -26.23
N ALA A 225 -9.18 -32.30 -25.17
CA ALA A 225 -9.58 -31.94 -23.80
C ALA A 225 -9.66 -30.41 -23.59
N LYS A 226 -8.71 -29.65 -24.15
CA LYS A 226 -8.77 -28.16 -24.12
C LYS A 226 -10.00 -27.62 -24.81
N ALA A 227 -10.39 -28.18 -25.93
CA ALA A 227 -11.59 -27.76 -26.67
C ALA A 227 -12.86 -27.99 -25.85
N VAL A 228 -12.98 -29.12 -25.13
CA VAL A 228 -14.12 -29.39 -24.25
C VAL A 228 -14.18 -28.40 -23.08
N VAL A 229 -13.05 -28.14 -22.43
CA VAL A 229 -12.98 -27.14 -21.34
C VAL A 229 -13.40 -25.75 -21.82
N GLU A 230 -12.95 -25.34 -23.00
CA GLU A 230 -13.27 -24.04 -23.59
C GLU A 230 -14.75 -23.93 -23.99
N ASP A 231 -15.32 -25.01 -24.53
CA ASP A 231 -16.73 -25.07 -24.90
C ASP A 231 -17.64 -24.98 -23.67
N GLU A 232 -17.38 -25.81 -22.64
CA GLU A 232 -18.16 -25.75 -21.40
C GLU A 232 -18.02 -24.40 -20.69
N ARG A 233 -16.80 -23.82 -20.65
CA ARG A 233 -16.59 -22.47 -20.12
C ARG A 233 -17.41 -21.43 -20.86
N THR A 234 -17.29 -21.38 -22.18
CA THR A 234 -18.00 -20.40 -23.01
C THR A 234 -19.52 -20.54 -22.89
N LYS A 235 -20.02 -21.75 -22.76
CA LYS A 235 -21.44 -22.07 -22.57
C LYS A 235 -21.97 -21.55 -21.23
N GLN A 236 -21.22 -21.74 -20.15
CA GLN A 236 -21.60 -21.24 -18.82
C GLN A 236 -21.51 -19.71 -18.74
N GLU A 237 -20.43 -19.09 -19.25
CA GLU A 237 -20.25 -17.64 -19.30
C GLU A 237 -21.37 -16.94 -20.09
N LYS A 238 -21.76 -17.49 -21.25
CA LYS A 238 -22.89 -16.97 -22.02
C LYS A 238 -24.24 -17.12 -21.33
N LYS A 239 -24.43 -18.22 -20.57
CA LYS A 239 -25.69 -18.49 -19.89
C LYS A 239 -25.90 -17.56 -18.69
N HIS A 240 -24.82 -17.28 -17.94
CA HIS A 240 -24.85 -16.49 -16.71
C HIS A 240 -24.48 -15.01 -16.90
N ASP A 241 -24.05 -14.63 -18.14
CA ASP A 241 -23.60 -13.28 -18.49
C ASP A 241 -22.49 -12.76 -17.55
N ASP A 242 -21.58 -13.68 -17.10
CA ASP A 242 -20.50 -13.37 -16.18
C ASP A 242 -19.28 -14.24 -16.47
N ASP A 243 -18.11 -13.88 -15.91
CA ASP A 243 -16.90 -14.70 -16.05
C ASP A 243 -16.98 -15.95 -15.13
N MET A 244 -16.28 -17.01 -15.56
CA MET A 244 -16.33 -18.31 -14.91
C MET A 244 -15.90 -18.28 -13.43
N GLU A 245 -14.96 -17.41 -13.09
CA GLU A 245 -14.48 -17.22 -11.73
C GLU A 245 -15.58 -16.64 -10.81
N SER A 246 -16.34 -15.68 -11.31
CA SER A 246 -17.51 -15.11 -10.64
C SER A 246 -18.60 -16.15 -10.46
N ILE A 247 -18.92 -16.93 -11.50
CA ILE A 247 -19.94 -17.99 -11.47
C ILE A 247 -19.62 -19.03 -10.40
N VAL A 248 -18.37 -19.51 -10.34
CA VAL A 248 -17.92 -20.47 -9.34
C VAL A 248 -17.97 -19.87 -7.93
N THR A 249 -17.55 -18.63 -7.78
CA THR A 249 -17.56 -17.93 -6.49
C THR A 249 -19.00 -17.76 -5.97
N ASP A 250 -19.90 -17.30 -6.81
CA ASP A 250 -21.30 -17.13 -6.47
C ASP A 250 -21.98 -18.47 -6.14
N GLY A 251 -21.71 -19.52 -6.90
CA GLY A 251 -22.20 -20.85 -6.62
C GLY A 251 -21.80 -21.36 -5.22
N ARG A 252 -20.53 -21.17 -4.82
CA ARG A 252 -20.04 -21.52 -3.48
C ARG A 252 -20.74 -20.70 -2.39
N TYR A 253 -20.93 -19.41 -2.60
CA TYR A 253 -21.64 -18.56 -1.63
C TYR A 253 -23.10 -18.93 -1.50
N GLN A 254 -23.80 -19.25 -2.59
CA GLN A 254 -25.19 -19.71 -2.55
C GLN A 254 -25.33 -21.04 -1.75
N PHE A 255 -24.40 -21.97 -1.97
CA PHE A 255 -24.33 -23.22 -1.19
C PHE A 255 -24.11 -22.93 0.30
N ILE A 256 -23.16 -22.07 0.66
CA ILE A 256 -22.87 -21.71 2.04
C ILE A 256 -24.06 -21.02 2.69
N GLN A 257 -24.71 -20.07 2.01
CA GLN A 257 -25.90 -19.37 2.52
C GLN A 257 -27.05 -20.36 2.79
N LYS A 258 -27.27 -21.33 1.92
CA LYS A 258 -28.28 -22.38 2.11
C LYS A 258 -27.99 -23.23 3.35
N ILE A 259 -26.75 -23.64 3.55
CA ILE A 259 -26.34 -24.43 4.72
C ILE A 259 -26.46 -23.61 5.99
N VAL A 260 -25.88 -22.42 6.02
CA VAL A 260 -25.86 -21.54 7.20
C VAL A 260 -27.29 -21.12 7.57
N GLY A 261 -28.12 -20.78 6.59
CA GLY A 261 -29.53 -20.44 6.81
C GLY A 261 -30.34 -21.54 7.49
N THR A 262 -29.94 -22.84 7.32
CA THR A 262 -30.60 -23.98 7.94
C THR A 262 -29.99 -24.44 9.25
N THR A 263 -28.72 -24.12 9.52
CA THR A 263 -27.94 -24.63 10.66
C THR A 263 -27.63 -23.57 11.71
N VAL A 264 -27.61 -22.29 11.33
CA VAL A 264 -27.27 -21.18 12.23
C VAL A 264 -28.50 -20.36 12.56
N LYS A 265 -28.88 -20.34 13.82
CA LYS A 265 -29.94 -19.48 14.35
C LYS A 265 -29.29 -18.27 15.01
N LYS A 266 -29.42 -17.10 14.38
CA LYS A 266 -29.06 -15.81 14.99
C LYS A 266 -30.27 -15.31 15.76
N ALA A 267 -30.13 -14.94 17.04
CA ALA A 267 -31.17 -14.15 17.71
C ALA A 267 -31.34 -12.85 16.90
N LYS A 268 -32.55 -12.28 16.88
CA LYS A 268 -32.82 -10.99 16.20
C LYS A 268 -31.71 -10.02 16.57
N GLU A 269 -30.83 -9.70 15.63
CA GLU A 269 -29.66 -8.86 15.84
C GLU A 269 -30.14 -7.50 16.37
N LYS A 270 -29.88 -7.23 17.65
CA LYS A 270 -29.69 -5.85 18.06
C LYS A 270 -28.43 -5.38 17.39
N LEU A 271 -28.56 -4.47 16.42
CA LEU A 271 -27.43 -3.82 15.76
C LEU A 271 -26.40 -3.46 16.81
N THR A 272 -25.18 -3.98 16.69
CA THR A 272 -24.09 -3.61 17.58
C THR A 272 -23.79 -2.12 17.42
N THR A 273 -23.11 -1.52 18.37
CA THR A 273 -22.66 -0.11 18.22
C THR A 273 -21.80 0.04 16.98
N SER A 274 -20.95 -0.97 16.67
CA SER A 274 -20.16 -0.99 15.44
C SER A 274 -21.03 -0.96 14.19
N ASP A 275 -22.10 -1.78 14.11
CA ASP A 275 -22.99 -1.82 12.94
C ASP A 275 -23.72 -0.48 12.73
N LYS A 276 -24.08 0.21 13.82
CA LYS A 276 -24.71 1.53 13.74
C LYS A 276 -23.74 2.59 13.21
N ILE A 277 -22.50 2.57 13.65
CA ILE A 277 -21.45 3.47 13.17
C ILE A 277 -21.14 3.14 11.71
N ASP A 278 -20.99 1.86 11.37
CA ASP A 278 -20.68 1.42 10.00
C ASP A 278 -21.76 1.83 9.01
N ARG A 279 -23.04 1.79 9.40
CA ARG A 279 -24.15 2.27 8.55
C ARG A 279 -24.00 3.73 8.11
N ILE A 280 -23.31 4.54 8.91
CA ILE A 280 -23.06 5.97 8.61
C ILE A 280 -21.70 6.09 7.89
N VAL A 281 -20.65 5.53 8.45
CA VAL A 281 -19.26 5.69 7.98
C VAL A 281 -19.00 4.97 6.66
N THR A 282 -19.60 3.80 6.44
CA THR A 282 -19.47 3.05 5.18
C THR A 282 -20.56 3.40 4.15
N ASN A 283 -21.39 4.41 4.46
CA ASN A 283 -22.37 4.89 3.50
C ASN A 283 -21.69 5.47 2.28
N ARG A 284 -22.16 5.11 1.09
CA ARG A 284 -21.61 5.49 -0.20
C ARG A 284 -21.46 7.01 -0.41
N ILE A 285 -22.43 7.79 0.13
CA ILE A 285 -22.45 9.26 -0.03
C ILE A 285 -21.82 9.95 1.18
N LEU A 286 -22.16 9.52 2.40
CA LEU A 286 -21.69 10.17 3.64
C LEU A 286 -20.26 9.76 4.03
N GLY A 287 -19.80 8.58 3.63
CA GLY A 287 -18.48 8.09 4.00
C GLY A 287 -17.33 8.98 3.53
N ILE A 288 -17.40 9.51 2.30
CA ILE A 288 -16.35 10.38 1.74
C ILE A 288 -16.30 11.75 2.45
N PRO A 289 -17.42 12.50 2.64
CA PRO A 289 -17.39 13.74 3.42
C PRO A 289 -16.90 13.57 4.86
N ILE A 290 -17.36 12.52 5.55
CA ILE A 290 -16.92 12.22 6.92
C ILE A 290 -15.40 11.98 6.94
N PHE A 291 -14.92 11.21 5.99
CA PHE A 291 -13.51 10.94 5.84
C PHE A 291 -12.68 12.22 5.62
N ILE A 292 -13.12 13.08 4.70
CA ILE A 292 -12.47 14.38 4.45
C ILE A 292 -12.44 15.21 5.74
N ALA A 293 -13.55 15.26 6.50
CA ALA A 293 -13.61 15.99 7.75
C ALA A 293 -12.66 15.44 8.82
N VAL A 294 -12.58 14.10 8.96
CA VAL A 294 -11.67 13.45 9.92
C VAL A 294 -10.21 13.73 9.55
N MET A 295 -9.86 13.59 8.27
CA MET A 295 -8.49 13.86 7.83
C MET A 295 -8.12 15.34 7.91
N TRP A 296 -9.04 16.22 7.56
CA TRP A 296 -8.84 17.66 7.76
C TRP A 296 -8.55 18.00 9.22
N LEU A 297 -9.30 17.41 10.16
CA LEU A 297 -9.07 17.60 11.59
C LEU A 297 -7.69 17.09 12.02
N VAL A 298 -7.29 15.90 11.56
CA VAL A 298 -5.96 15.33 11.86
C VAL A 298 -4.86 16.26 11.36
N TYR A 299 -4.95 16.73 10.11
CA TYR A 299 -3.93 17.61 9.55
C TYR A 299 -3.94 18.99 10.19
N TYR A 300 -5.10 19.56 10.46
CA TYR A 300 -5.22 20.84 11.15
C TYR A 300 -4.52 20.83 12.52
N ILE A 301 -4.71 19.76 13.29
CA ILE A 301 -4.04 19.63 14.59
C ILE A 301 -2.54 19.33 14.42
N SER A 302 -2.18 18.44 13.51
CA SER A 302 -0.79 17.98 13.37
C SER A 302 0.13 18.96 12.65
N VAL A 303 -0.41 19.73 11.69
CA VAL A 303 0.40 20.58 10.80
C VAL A 303 0.19 22.06 11.07
N THR A 304 -1.04 22.50 11.41
CA THR A 304 -1.37 23.93 11.48
C THR A 304 -1.38 24.50 12.89
N THR A 305 -1.65 23.68 13.91
CA THR A 305 -1.79 24.19 15.29
C THR A 305 -0.73 23.62 16.24
N VAL A 306 -0.99 22.47 16.84
CA VAL A 306 -0.11 21.87 17.85
C VAL A 306 1.23 21.49 17.25
N GLY A 307 1.24 20.94 16.01
CA GLY A 307 2.48 20.53 15.34
C GLY A 307 3.38 21.73 15.08
N THR A 308 2.86 22.80 14.48
CA THR A 308 3.63 24.02 14.23
C THR A 308 4.15 24.63 15.51
N PHE A 309 3.30 24.83 16.52
CA PHE A 309 3.72 25.39 17.81
C PHE A 309 4.92 24.63 18.44
N VAL A 310 4.88 23.30 18.44
CA VAL A 310 5.98 22.51 19.02
C VAL A 310 7.20 22.50 18.10
N THR A 311 7.02 22.56 16.78
CA THR A 311 8.11 22.65 15.80
C THR A 311 8.85 23.99 15.94
N ASP A 312 8.13 25.10 16.00
CA ASP A 312 8.70 26.45 16.17
C ASP A 312 9.45 26.55 17.50
N TRP A 313 8.84 26.07 18.59
CA TRP A 313 9.53 25.99 19.87
C TRP A 313 10.82 25.15 19.80
N THR A 314 10.80 24.02 19.07
CA THR A 314 11.98 23.17 18.92
C THR A 314 13.07 23.87 18.10
N ASN A 315 12.71 24.54 17.01
CA ASN A 315 13.66 25.23 16.14
C ASN A 315 14.20 26.51 16.80
N ASP A 316 13.31 27.39 17.24
CA ASP A 316 13.70 28.72 17.69
C ASP A 316 14.30 28.68 19.09
N THR A 317 13.70 27.90 20.01
CA THR A 317 14.14 27.89 21.39
C THR A 317 15.22 26.85 21.65
N PHE A 318 15.00 25.60 21.22
CA PHE A 318 15.93 24.50 21.56
C PHE A 318 17.15 24.47 20.64
N VAL A 319 16.94 24.46 19.32
CA VAL A 319 18.03 24.45 18.34
C VAL A 319 18.74 25.79 18.29
N GLY A 320 18.00 26.91 18.30
CA GLY A 320 18.54 28.24 18.33
C GLY A 320 19.44 28.51 19.53
N ALA A 321 19.04 28.08 20.74
CA ALA A 321 19.87 28.17 21.92
C ALA A 321 21.19 27.38 21.81
N ILE A 322 21.15 26.21 21.14
CA ILE A 322 22.37 25.41 20.89
C ILE A 322 23.26 26.12 19.86
N GLN A 323 22.70 26.69 18.80
CA GLN A 323 23.44 27.42 17.79
C GLN A 323 24.12 28.67 18.41
N GLU A 324 23.39 29.42 19.22
CA GLU A 324 23.91 30.63 19.91
C GLU A 324 25.01 30.23 20.90
N ALA A 325 24.81 29.20 21.72
CA ALA A 325 25.80 28.77 22.69
C ALA A 325 27.10 28.27 22.01
N VAL A 326 26.97 27.44 20.98
CA VAL A 326 28.12 26.87 20.25
C VAL A 326 28.80 27.95 19.41
N GLY A 327 28.06 28.80 18.71
CA GLY A 327 28.58 29.94 17.95
C GLY A 327 29.36 30.90 18.82
N GLY A 328 28.79 31.31 19.99
CA GLY A 328 29.47 32.13 20.98
C GLY A 328 30.73 31.47 21.54
N PHE A 329 30.72 30.16 21.79
CA PHE A 329 31.92 29.46 22.21
C PHE A 329 33.01 29.42 21.14
N LEU A 330 32.68 29.14 19.90
CA LEU A 330 33.60 29.11 18.76
C LEU A 330 34.21 30.45 18.50
N THR A 331 33.43 31.54 18.55
CA THR A 331 33.89 32.93 18.44
C THR A 331 34.85 33.29 19.56
N ASN A 332 34.55 32.90 20.80
CA ASN A 332 35.43 33.15 21.96
C ASN A 332 36.77 32.41 21.88
N VAL A 333 36.79 31.22 21.24
CA VAL A 333 38.03 30.45 21.04
C VAL A 333 38.81 30.94 19.81
N GLY A 334 38.27 31.90 19.04
CA GLY A 334 38.91 32.48 17.84
C GLY A 334 38.87 31.52 16.64
N ALA A 335 37.82 30.71 16.52
CA ALA A 335 37.61 29.85 15.36
C ALA A 335 37.39 30.71 14.10
N SER A 336 37.85 30.23 12.94
CA SER A 336 37.60 30.92 11.67
C SER A 336 36.11 30.91 11.31
N ASP A 337 35.67 31.91 10.52
CA ASP A 337 34.29 32.00 10.06
C ASP A 337 33.83 30.77 9.32
N LEU A 338 34.74 30.08 8.61
CA LEU A 338 34.48 28.80 7.95
C LEU A 338 34.13 27.71 8.96
N ILE A 339 34.86 27.60 10.07
CA ILE A 339 34.59 26.58 11.08
C ILE A 339 33.28 26.90 11.81
N ASN A 340 33.04 28.20 12.07
CA ASN A 340 31.81 28.63 12.69
C ASN A 340 30.60 28.32 11.79
N GLY A 341 30.63 28.72 10.52
CA GLY A 341 29.56 28.39 9.54
C GLY A 341 29.36 26.88 9.36
N LEU A 342 30.44 26.06 9.24
CA LEU A 342 30.30 24.61 9.13
C LEU A 342 29.62 23.99 10.35
N VAL A 343 30.03 24.41 11.57
CA VAL A 343 29.52 23.79 12.80
C VAL A 343 28.12 24.31 13.13
N VAL A 344 27.91 25.61 13.08
CA VAL A 344 26.63 26.21 13.51
C VAL A 344 25.57 26.08 12.43
N ASP A 345 25.87 26.47 11.19
CA ASP A 345 24.88 26.47 10.11
C ASP A 345 24.79 25.11 9.41
N GLY A 346 25.92 24.52 9.09
CA GLY A 346 25.98 23.23 8.38
C GLY A 346 25.54 22.07 9.27
N ILE A 347 26.20 21.88 10.44
CA ILE A 347 25.99 20.69 11.29
C ILE A 347 24.79 20.91 12.21
N ILE A 348 24.78 21.97 13.02
CA ILE A 348 23.72 22.19 14.01
C ILE A 348 22.44 22.61 13.32
N GLY A 349 22.49 23.48 12.32
CA GLY A 349 21.37 23.86 11.48
C GLY A 349 20.76 22.67 10.73
N GLY A 350 21.60 21.84 10.09
CA GLY A 350 21.14 20.61 9.44
C GLY A 350 20.52 19.59 10.39
N LEU A 351 21.08 19.43 11.60
CA LEU A 351 20.49 18.59 12.64
C LEU A 351 19.18 19.19 13.17
N GLY A 352 19.13 20.52 13.32
CA GLY A 352 17.96 21.28 13.73
C GLY A 352 16.81 21.08 12.75
N ALA A 353 17.05 21.21 11.46
CA ALA A 353 16.04 20.95 10.43
C ALA A 353 15.42 19.56 10.54
N VAL A 354 16.23 18.53 10.85
CA VAL A 354 15.71 17.17 11.10
C VAL A 354 14.89 17.10 12.39
N LEU A 355 15.39 17.66 13.48
CA LEU A 355 14.73 17.63 14.79
C LEU A 355 13.44 18.44 14.82
N GLY A 356 13.35 19.53 14.08
CA GLY A 356 12.15 20.34 13.93
C GLY A 356 10.96 19.58 13.38
N PHE A 357 11.18 18.63 12.47
CA PHE A 357 10.10 17.81 11.93
C PHE A 357 9.63 16.67 12.86
N VAL A 358 10.45 16.26 13.82
CA VAL A 358 10.13 15.13 14.69
C VAL A 358 8.83 15.31 15.48
N PRO A 359 8.56 16.46 16.12
CA PRO A 359 7.32 16.67 16.87
C PRO A 359 6.07 16.62 15.98
N GLN A 360 6.10 17.28 14.85
CA GLN A 360 4.99 17.29 13.88
C GLN A 360 4.69 15.87 13.37
N MET A 361 5.73 15.12 13.03
CA MET A 361 5.60 13.72 12.61
C MET A 361 5.08 12.83 13.74
N ALA A 362 5.51 13.05 14.98
CA ALA A 362 5.04 12.30 16.14
C ALA A 362 3.52 12.45 16.35
N ILE A 363 3.02 13.68 16.26
CA ILE A 363 1.60 14.00 16.39
C ILE A 363 0.80 13.36 15.24
N LEU A 364 1.30 13.48 14.00
CA LEU A 364 0.66 12.86 12.83
C LEU A 364 0.59 11.33 12.99
N PHE A 365 1.69 10.68 13.36
CA PHE A 365 1.71 9.24 13.58
C PHE A 365 0.81 8.80 14.72
N LEU A 366 0.66 9.63 15.77
CA LEU A 366 -0.26 9.38 16.87
C LEU A 366 -1.71 9.28 16.37
N PHE A 367 -2.18 10.27 15.64
CA PHE A 367 -3.54 10.26 15.11
C PHE A 367 -3.76 9.14 14.08
N LEU A 368 -2.81 8.92 13.17
CA LEU A 368 -2.90 7.83 12.21
C LEU A 368 -2.94 6.46 12.91
N SER A 369 -2.13 6.26 13.96
CA SER A 369 -2.14 5.01 14.73
C SER A 369 -3.45 4.81 15.50
N ILE A 370 -4.05 5.88 16.01
CA ILE A 370 -5.38 5.84 16.63
C ILE A 370 -6.44 5.42 15.61
N LEU A 371 -6.45 6.02 14.41
CA LEU A 371 -7.41 5.71 13.34
C LEU A 371 -7.23 4.28 12.80
N GLU A 372 -6.00 3.80 12.76
CA GLU A 372 -5.67 2.43 12.34
C GLU A 372 -6.12 1.43 13.40
N ASP A 373 -5.73 1.62 14.66
CA ASP A 373 -6.02 0.71 15.77
C ASP A 373 -7.53 0.62 16.05
N CYS A 374 -8.28 1.72 15.99
CA CYS A 374 -9.74 1.67 16.14
C CYS A 374 -10.47 0.99 14.97
N GLY A 375 -9.78 0.70 13.85
CA GLY A 375 -10.33 0.03 12.67
C GLY A 375 -11.03 0.96 11.67
N TYR A 376 -10.90 2.30 11.80
CA TYR A 376 -11.51 3.27 10.89
C TYR A 376 -10.90 3.21 9.47
N MET A 377 -9.56 3.05 9.37
CA MET A 377 -8.85 3.04 8.09
C MET A 377 -9.31 1.91 7.15
N VAL A 378 -9.64 0.73 7.72
CA VAL A 378 -10.15 -0.42 6.95
C VAL A 378 -11.50 -0.11 6.28
N ARG A 379 -12.36 0.63 6.96
CA ARG A 379 -13.69 1.00 6.45
C ARG A 379 -13.62 1.98 5.29
N ILE A 380 -12.72 2.94 5.42
CA ILE A 380 -12.49 3.90 4.33
C ILE A 380 -11.89 3.21 3.11
N ALA A 381 -10.93 2.30 3.31
CA ALA A 381 -10.40 1.49 2.22
C ALA A 381 -11.51 0.67 1.53
N PHE A 382 -12.46 0.12 2.29
CA PHE A 382 -13.62 -0.58 1.74
C PHE A 382 -14.53 0.33 0.89
N VAL A 383 -14.83 1.54 1.37
CA VAL A 383 -15.64 2.52 0.61
C VAL A 383 -14.95 2.92 -0.69
N MET A 384 -13.64 3.15 -0.62
CA MET A 384 -12.84 3.62 -1.74
C MET A 384 -12.45 2.53 -2.74
N ASP A 385 -12.50 1.25 -2.35
CA ASP A 385 -12.12 0.11 -3.20
C ASP A 385 -12.87 0.13 -4.54
N ARG A 386 -14.18 0.38 -4.51
CA ARG A 386 -15.00 0.45 -5.72
C ARG A 386 -14.53 1.55 -6.69
N VAL A 387 -14.16 2.72 -6.16
CA VAL A 387 -13.68 3.85 -6.95
C VAL A 387 -12.32 3.51 -7.57
N PHE A 388 -11.40 3.02 -6.75
CA PHE A 388 -10.03 2.73 -7.18
C PHE A 388 -9.95 1.57 -8.18
N ARG A 389 -10.76 0.54 -8.02
CA ARG A 389 -10.85 -0.58 -8.99
C ARG A 389 -11.27 -0.12 -10.37
N HIS A 390 -12.16 0.86 -10.47
CA HIS A 390 -12.55 1.39 -11.77
C HIS A 390 -11.36 1.97 -12.53
N PHE A 391 -10.35 2.49 -11.81
CA PHE A 391 -9.11 3.00 -12.37
C PHE A 391 -7.95 1.98 -12.39
N GLY A 392 -8.23 0.71 -12.08
CA GLY A 392 -7.25 -0.37 -12.10
C GLY A 392 -6.33 -0.42 -10.89
N LEU A 393 -6.59 0.35 -9.83
CA LEU A 393 -5.87 0.32 -8.56
C LEU A 393 -6.60 -0.58 -7.55
N SER A 394 -5.86 -1.27 -6.70
CA SER A 394 -6.43 -1.99 -5.55
C SER A 394 -6.98 -0.99 -4.52
N GLY A 395 -8.09 -1.31 -3.87
CA GLY A 395 -8.61 -0.52 -2.76
C GLY A 395 -7.63 -0.35 -1.61
N LYS A 396 -6.72 -1.30 -1.41
CA LYS A 396 -5.62 -1.19 -0.44
C LYS A 396 -4.64 -0.07 -0.78
N SER A 397 -4.53 0.33 -2.06
CA SER A 397 -3.68 1.45 -2.51
C SER A 397 -4.14 2.80 -1.97
N PHE A 398 -5.42 2.91 -1.61
CA PHE A 398 -5.97 4.15 -1.07
C PHE A 398 -5.31 4.59 0.24
N ILE A 399 -5.04 3.64 1.15
CA ILE A 399 -4.42 3.94 2.46
C ILE A 399 -3.03 4.58 2.30
N PRO A 400 -2.08 4.00 1.55
CA PRO A 400 -0.79 4.65 1.24
C PRO A 400 -0.93 6.03 0.58
N LEU A 401 -1.81 6.17 -0.40
CA LEU A 401 -2.05 7.44 -1.11
C LEU A 401 -2.55 8.51 -0.15
N LEU A 402 -3.47 8.15 0.73
CA LEU A 402 -4.00 9.05 1.72
C LEU A 402 -2.92 9.50 2.72
N ILE A 403 -2.21 8.56 3.31
CA ILE A 403 -1.15 8.86 4.27
C ILE A 403 -0.08 9.76 3.63
N SER A 404 0.18 9.59 2.33
CA SER A 404 1.11 10.42 1.57
C SER A 404 0.71 11.88 1.47
N SER A 405 -0.59 12.23 1.64
CA SER A 405 -1.02 13.63 1.68
C SER A 405 -0.51 14.38 2.93
N GLY A 406 -0.17 13.68 3.99
CA GLY A 406 0.56 14.24 5.14
C GLY A 406 2.06 14.18 4.95
N CYS A 407 2.58 12.97 4.69
CA CYS A 407 4.01 12.74 4.43
C CYS A 407 4.20 11.52 3.53
N GLY A 408 5.05 11.64 2.51
CA GLY A 408 5.34 10.55 1.57
C GLY A 408 6.02 9.34 2.22
N ILE A 409 6.83 9.53 3.26
CA ILE A 409 7.57 8.45 3.93
C ILE A 409 6.63 7.39 4.52
N PRO A 410 5.71 7.73 5.46
CA PRO A 410 4.77 6.76 6.01
C PRO A 410 3.79 6.23 4.96
N GLY A 411 3.44 7.05 3.95
CA GLY A 411 2.61 6.60 2.84
C GLY A 411 3.27 5.45 2.07
N ILE A 412 4.54 5.61 1.70
CA ILE A 412 5.32 4.56 1.03
C ILE A 412 5.48 3.33 1.94
N MET A 413 5.73 3.53 3.24
CA MET A 413 5.83 2.42 4.20
C MET A 413 4.51 1.64 4.34
N ALA A 414 3.38 2.31 4.29
CA ALA A 414 2.06 1.69 4.36
C ALA A 414 1.76 0.79 3.15
N SER A 415 2.46 0.97 2.02
CA SER A 415 2.32 0.12 0.84
C SER A 415 2.66 -1.37 1.08
N LYS A 416 3.32 -1.71 2.19
CA LYS A 416 3.58 -3.10 2.59
C LYS A 416 2.30 -3.92 2.78
N THR A 417 1.18 -3.28 3.05
CA THR A 417 -0.13 -3.93 3.21
C THR A 417 -0.73 -4.41 1.89
N ILE A 418 -0.13 -4.00 0.76
CA ILE A 418 -0.54 -4.41 -0.58
C ILE A 418 0.18 -5.69 -0.94
N GLU A 419 -0.56 -6.77 -1.10
CA GLU A 419 -0.05 -8.12 -1.34
C GLU A 419 0.54 -8.28 -2.74
N GLN A 420 -0.13 -7.73 -3.75
CA GLN A 420 0.32 -7.79 -5.14
C GLN A 420 1.51 -6.86 -5.39
N ASP A 421 2.64 -7.42 -5.82
CA ASP A 421 3.87 -6.67 -6.12
C ASP A 421 3.66 -5.55 -7.15
N ASN A 422 2.86 -5.80 -8.20
CA ASN A 422 2.61 -4.82 -9.25
C ASN A 422 1.79 -3.62 -8.73
N ASP A 423 0.74 -3.89 -7.96
CA ASP A 423 -0.09 -2.84 -7.36
C ASP A 423 0.69 -2.07 -6.30
N ARG A 424 1.53 -2.77 -5.51
CA ARG A 424 2.42 -2.14 -4.53
C ARG A 424 3.41 -1.19 -5.19
N ARG A 425 4.10 -1.63 -6.25
CA ARG A 425 5.05 -0.79 -7.01
C ARG A 425 4.37 0.40 -7.64
N LEU A 426 3.22 0.18 -8.27
CA LEU A 426 2.42 1.25 -8.86
C LEU A 426 2.02 2.30 -7.81
N THR A 427 1.54 1.85 -6.66
CA THR A 427 1.17 2.73 -5.54
C THR A 427 2.37 3.53 -5.02
N ILE A 428 3.53 2.90 -4.83
CA ILE A 428 4.76 3.57 -4.40
C ILE A 428 5.17 4.67 -5.39
N MET A 429 5.08 4.40 -6.70
CA MET A 429 5.46 5.33 -7.75
C MET A 429 4.55 6.55 -7.85
N THR A 430 3.27 6.40 -7.52
CA THR A 430 2.27 7.45 -7.70
C THR A 430 1.89 8.16 -6.40
N ALA A 431 2.16 7.58 -5.24
CA ALA A 431 1.74 8.11 -3.94
C ALA A 431 2.32 9.51 -3.64
N THR A 432 3.49 9.83 -4.16
CA THR A 432 4.18 11.09 -3.91
C THR A 432 3.71 12.25 -4.80
N PHE A 433 2.82 11.99 -5.76
CA PHE A 433 2.19 13.05 -6.56
C PHE A 433 1.15 13.84 -5.76
N ILE A 434 0.61 13.25 -4.70
CA ILE A 434 -0.27 13.98 -3.78
C ILE A 434 0.58 14.96 -2.96
N PRO A 435 0.17 16.23 -2.83
CA PRO A 435 0.90 17.20 -2.02
C PRO A 435 1.02 16.72 -0.57
N CYS A 436 2.23 16.74 -0.02
CA CYS A 436 2.48 16.52 1.41
C CYS A 436 2.63 17.88 2.13
N GLY A 437 2.69 17.85 3.46
CA GLY A 437 2.84 19.04 4.29
C GLY A 437 4.03 19.91 3.88
N ALA A 438 5.17 19.31 3.54
CA ALA A 438 6.38 20.01 3.08
C ALA A 438 6.22 20.73 1.73
N LYS A 439 5.22 20.38 0.92
CA LYS A 439 4.92 21.08 -0.35
C LYS A 439 3.99 22.28 -0.15
N LEU A 440 3.31 22.41 1.00
CA LEU A 440 2.37 23.50 1.24
C LEU A 440 3.02 24.89 1.23
N PRO A 441 4.19 25.12 1.85
CA PRO A 441 4.86 26.42 1.76
C PRO A 441 5.18 26.83 0.32
N VAL A 442 5.61 25.87 -0.51
CA VAL A 442 5.87 26.13 -1.94
C VAL A 442 4.59 26.47 -2.69
N ILE A 443 3.48 25.79 -2.37
CA ILE A 443 2.17 26.06 -2.96
C ILE A 443 1.68 27.45 -2.53
N ALA A 444 1.86 27.83 -1.28
CA ALA A 444 1.50 29.15 -0.75
C ALA A 444 2.30 30.28 -1.44
N MET A 445 3.63 30.14 -1.45
CA MET A 445 4.52 31.11 -2.10
C MET A 445 4.20 31.27 -3.59
N MET A 446 4.13 30.17 -4.33
CA MET A 446 3.81 30.22 -5.77
C MET A 446 2.36 30.65 -6.02
N GLY A 447 1.45 30.37 -5.10
CA GLY A 447 0.10 30.91 -5.09
C GLY A 447 0.10 32.42 -5.04
N GLY A 448 0.96 33.01 -4.20
CA GLY A 448 1.21 34.47 -4.15
C GLY A 448 1.76 35.01 -5.46
N VAL A 449 2.77 34.36 -6.04
CA VAL A 449 3.34 34.77 -7.35
C VAL A 449 2.28 34.71 -8.47
N ILE A 450 1.44 33.66 -8.48
CA ILE A 450 0.37 33.49 -9.48
C ILE A 450 -0.75 34.50 -9.28
N ALA A 451 -1.10 34.85 -8.04
CA ALA A 451 -2.08 35.89 -7.73
C ALA A 451 -1.60 37.29 -8.09
N GLY A 452 -0.29 37.54 -7.99
CA GLY A 452 0.37 38.77 -8.42
C GLY A 452 0.08 39.98 -7.54
N GLU A 453 0.51 41.13 -8.01
CA GLU A 453 0.42 42.41 -7.27
C GLU A 453 -1.00 42.82 -6.88
N VAL A 454 -1.99 42.46 -7.70
CA VAL A 454 -3.40 42.81 -7.45
C VAL A 454 -3.93 42.19 -6.14
N ALA A 455 -3.44 41.00 -5.79
CA ALA A 455 -3.77 40.33 -4.53
C ALA A 455 -2.75 40.62 -3.40
N GLY A 456 -1.78 41.54 -3.61
CA GLY A 456 -0.70 41.83 -2.65
C GLY A 456 0.20 40.63 -2.38
N TYR A 457 0.36 39.74 -3.36
CA TYR A 457 1.11 38.46 -3.26
C TYR A 457 0.62 37.51 -2.16
N GLN A 458 -0.60 37.70 -1.67
CA GLN A 458 -1.22 36.77 -0.72
C GLN A 458 -1.56 35.47 -1.42
N GLU A 459 -1.50 34.38 -0.65
CA GLU A 459 -1.90 33.04 -1.18
C GLU A 459 -3.33 33.10 -1.75
N SER A 460 -3.48 32.62 -2.98
CA SER A 460 -4.81 32.41 -3.54
C SER A 460 -5.45 31.18 -2.87
N SER A 461 -6.55 31.38 -2.16
CA SER A 461 -7.31 30.30 -1.48
C SER A 461 -7.71 29.13 -2.41
N PHE A 462 -7.65 29.34 -3.71
CA PHE A 462 -7.99 28.33 -4.71
C PHE A 462 -6.79 27.47 -5.13
N ILE A 463 -5.55 27.96 -5.04
CA ILE A 463 -4.37 27.25 -5.56
C ILE A 463 -4.08 25.98 -4.78
N ALA A 464 -4.17 25.97 -3.46
CA ALA A 464 -3.90 24.79 -2.66
C ALA A 464 -4.91 23.64 -2.95
N PRO A 465 -6.24 23.83 -2.92
CA PRO A 465 -7.20 22.83 -3.36
C PRO A 465 -6.99 22.36 -4.80
N LEU A 466 -6.66 23.27 -5.72
CA LEU A 466 -6.36 22.93 -7.12
C LEU A 466 -5.17 21.96 -7.22
N MET A 467 -4.09 22.21 -6.48
CA MET A 467 -2.90 21.36 -6.51
C MET A 467 -3.16 19.97 -5.91
N TYR A 468 -4.01 19.86 -4.89
CA TYR A 468 -4.48 18.54 -4.42
C TYR A 468 -5.28 17.80 -5.50
N PHE A 469 -6.18 18.50 -6.19
CA PHE A 469 -6.95 17.92 -7.29
C PHE A 469 -6.03 17.48 -8.44
N VAL A 470 -5.06 18.30 -8.84
CA VAL A 470 -4.05 17.98 -9.86
C VAL A 470 -3.22 16.75 -9.44
N GLY A 471 -2.82 16.65 -8.18
CA GLY A 471 -2.10 15.50 -7.65
C GLY A 471 -2.93 14.21 -7.78
N ILE A 472 -4.21 14.24 -7.41
CA ILE A 472 -5.13 13.09 -7.56
C ILE A 472 -5.28 12.70 -9.03
N VAL A 473 -5.48 13.66 -9.92
CA VAL A 473 -5.57 13.42 -11.37
C VAL A 473 -4.28 12.80 -11.90
N ALA A 474 -3.12 13.29 -11.48
CA ALA A 474 -1.82 12.74 -11.86
C ALA A 474 -1.65 11.28 -11.41
N VAL A 475 -2.10 10.93 -10.19
CA VAL A 475 -2.13 9.55 -9.70
C VAL A 475 -2.99 8.68 -10.62
N LEU A 476 -4.21 9.09 -10.92
CA LEU A 476 -5.16 8.31 -11.74
C LEU A 476 -4.65 8.15 -13.17
N VAL A 477 -4.20 9.22 -13.81
CA VAL A 477 -3.65 9.20 -15.18
C VAL A 477 -2.43 8.28 -15.27
N SER A 478 -1.49 8.41 -14.34
CA SER A 478 -0.30 7.56 -14.27
C SER A 478 -0.65 6.09 -14.04
N ALA A 479 -1.60 5.82 -13.15
CA ALA A 479 -2.06 4.46 -12.86
C ALA A 479 -2.69 3.81 -14.10
N ILE A 480 -3.59 4.51 -14.79
CA ILE A 480 -4.23 4.01 -16.03
C ILE A 480 -3.19 3.74 -17.11
N ILE A 481 -2.26 4.67 -17.34
CA ILE A 481 -1.22 4.52 -18.37
C ILE A 481 -0.30 3.34 -18.05
N LEU A 482 0.18 3.23 -16.80
CA LEU A 482 1.07 2.16 -16.40
C LEU A 482 0.39 0.79 -16.42
N LYS A 483 -0.87 0.67 -15.99
CA LYS A 483 -1.65 -0.58 -16.09
C LYS A 483 -1.79 -1.10 -17.51
N LYS A 484 -1.84 -0.23 -18.51
CA LYS A 484 -1.86 -0.62 -19.94
C LYS A 484 -0.49 -1.04 -20.49
N THR A 485 0.52 -1.17 -19.64
CA THR A 485 1.85 -1.66 -20.00
C THR A 485 2.07 -3.07 -19.46
N LYS A 486 2.77 -3.92 -20.23
CA LYS A 486 3.02 -5.33 -19.88
C LYS A 486 3.52 -5.58 -18.44
N PRO A 487 4.41 -4.75 -17.83
CA PRO A 487 4.91 -4.99 -16.49
C PRO A 487 3.89 -4.80 -15.35
N PHE A 488 2.87 -3.96 -15.57
CA PHE A 488 1.87 -3.59 -14.56
C PHE A 488 0.46 -4.08 -14.92
N SER A 489 0.33 -4.81 -16.04
CA SER A 489 -0.95 -5.37 -16.49
C SER A 489 -1.46 -6.42 -15.48
N GLY A 490 -2.76 -6.67 -15.52
CA GLY A 490 -3.46 -7.65 -14.70
C GLY A 490 -4.59 -7.05 -13.87
N LYS A 491 -5.58 -7.88 -13.56
CA LYS A 491 -6.70 -7.46 -12.69
C LYS A 491 -6.18 -7.17 -11.27
N PRO A 492 -6.61 -6.08 -10.61
CA PRO A 492 -6.26 -5.84 -9.21
C PRO A 492 -6.82 -6.96 -8.33
N ALA A 493 -6.07 -7.33 -7.27
CA ALA A 493 -6.53 -8.33 -6.33
C ALA A 493 -7.90 -7.94 -5.73
N PRO A 494 -8.83 -8.90 -5.58
CA PRO A 494 -10.11 -8.61 -4.94
C PRO A 494 -9.88 -8.14 -3.49
N PHE A 495 -10.53 -7.05 -3.13
CA PHE A 495 -10.47 -6.52 -1.77
C PHE A 495 -11.39 -7.36 -0.87
N VAL A 496 -10.83 -8.43 -0.32
CA VAL A 496 -11.51 -9.29 0.65
C VAL A 496 -10.92 -8.99 2.02
N MET A 497 -11.52 -8.04 2.75
CA MET A 497 -11.07 -7.69 4.10
C MET A 497 -12.26 -7.73 5.08
N GLU A 498 -12.08 -8.40 6.21
CA GLU A 498 -13.05 -8.34 7.31
C GLU A 498 -13.02 -6.95 7.93
N LEU A 499 -14.21 -6.37 8.12
CA LEU A 499 -14.32 -5.16 8.92
C LEU A 499 -14.22 -5.55 10.40
N PRO A 500 -13.08 -5.31 11.07
CA PRO A 500 -12.93 -5.64 12.48
C PRO A 500 -13.93 -4.81 13.29
N GLN A 501 -14.40 -5.31 14.43
CA GLN A 501 -15.25 -4.50 15.31
C GLN A 501 -14.47 -3.28 15.80
N TYR A 502 -15.15 -2.13 15.93
CA TYR A 502 -14.54 -0.98 16.59
C TYR A 502 -14.16 -1.32 18.02
N HIS A 503 -12.96 -0.97 18.36
CA HIS A 503 -12.48 -1.05 19.75
C HIS A 503 -11.78 0.26 20.13
N ILE A 504 -11.77 0.53 21.41
CA ILE A 504 -11.06 1.69 21.95
C ILE A 504 -9.55 1.40 21.81
N PRO A 505 -8.79 2.30 21.18
CA PRO A 505 -7.35 2.14 21.00
C PRO A 505 -6.64 1.95 22.33
N GLN A 506 -5.74 0.97 22.40
CA GLN A 506 -4.94 0.75 23.58
C GLN A 506 -3.74 1.70 23.59
N ALA A 507 -3.66 2.60 24.57
CA ALA A 507 -2.61 3.61 24.67
C ALA A 507 -1.19 3.02 24.53
N LYS A 508 -0.93 1.86 25.16
CA LYS A 508 0.38 1.19 25.06
C LYS A 508 0.71 0.76 23.64
N THR A 509 -0.24 0.18 22.92
CA THR A 509 -0.07 -0.28 21.52
C THR A 509 0.15 0.91 20.60
N VAL A 510 -0.69 1.95 20.74
CA VAL A 510 -0.58 3.18 19.95
C VAL A 510 0.79 3.84 20.15
N LEU A 511 1.23 4.03 21.40
CA LEU A 511 2.54 4.63 21.70
C LEU A 511 3.71 3.80 21.19
N LEU A 512 3.60 2.47 21.22
CA LEU A 512 4.63 1.59 20.68
C LEU A 512 4.73 1.74 19.16
N HIS A 513 3.59 1.74 18.44
CA HIS A 513 3.57 1.94 17.00
C HIS A 513 4.10 3.32 16.59
N VAL A 514 3.74 4.37 17.35
CA VAL A 514 4.28 5.72 17.13
C VAL A 514 5.81 5.72 17.31
N TRP A 515 6.30 5.11 18.40
CA TRP A 515 7.74 5.05 18.66
C TRP A 515 8.50 4.27 17.58
N GLU A 516 7.99 3.13 17.14
CA GLU A 516 8.63 2.33 16.08
C GLU A 516 8.71 3.09 14.75
N ARG A 517 7.62 3.80 14.38
CA ARG A 517 7.59 4.63 13.17
C ARG A 517 8.52 5.83 13.29
N LEU A 518 8.50 6.51 14.44
CA LEU A 518 9.34 7.67 14.71
C LEU A 518 10.83 7.30 14.76
N LYS A 519 11.19 6.21 15.47
CA LYS A 519 12.56 5.67 15.48
C LYS A 519 13.02 5.31 14.06
N GLY A 520 12.15 4.69 13.27
CA GLY A 520 12.45 4.39 11.87
C GLY A 520 12.69 5.65 11.03
N PHE A 521 11.95 6.71 11.27
CA PHE A 521 12.14 8.01 10.62
C PHE A 521 13.47 8.65 11.04
N ILE A 522 13.72 8.82 12.34
CA ILE A 522 14.93 9.47 12.86
C ILE A 522 16.21 8.77 12.38
N ILE A 523 16.28 7.45 12.47
CA ILE A 523 17.49 6.71 12.10
C ILE A 523 17.72 6.70 10.59
N LYS A 524 16.66 6.49 9.80
CA LYS A 524 16.80 6.27 8.35
C LYS A 524 16.74 7.55 7.54
N ALA A 525 15.75 8.41 7.84
CA ALA A 525 15.58 9.66 7.13
C ALA A 525 16.50 10.74 7.69
N GLY A 526 16.66 10.82 9.02
CA GLY A 526 17.46 11.83 9.68
C GLY A 526 18.93 11.80 9.25
N THR A 527 19.56 10.63 9.14
CA THR A 527 20.97 10.54 8.69
C THR A 527 21.16 11.02 7.24
N ILE A 528 20.21 10.68 6.36
CA ILE A 528 20.27 11.08 4.95
C ILE A 528 20.00 12.56 4.79
N LEU A 529 18.99 13.09 5.49
CA LEU A 529 18.67 14.51 5.49
C LEU A 529 19.82 15.34 6.06
N PHE A 530 20.39 14.94 7.20
CA PHE A 530 21.56 15.61 7.79
C PHE A 530 22.70 15.72 6.80
N LEU A 531 23.10 14.60 6.16
CA LEU A 531 24.17 14.63 5.16
C LEU A 531 23.83 15.54 3.97
N ALA A 532 22.57 15.50 3.52
CA ALA A 532 22.10 16.33 2.42
C ALA A 532 22.14 17.82 2.79
N CYS A 533 21.73 18.20 4.01
CA CYS A 533 21.82 19.60 4.49
C CYS A 533 23.27 20.09 4.51
N VAL A 534 24.21 19.31 5.01
CA VAL A 534 25.64 19.67 5.00
C VAL A 534 26.15 19.84 3.57
N VAL A 535 25.77 18.96 2.64
CA VAL A 535 26.15 19.09 1.22
C VAL A 535 25.52 20.34 0.61
N MET A 536 24.27 20.64 0.89
CA MET A 536 23.60 21.86 0.38
C MET A 536 24.20 23.12 0.95
N TRP A 537 24.53 23.15 2.23
CA TRP A 537 25.29 24.24 2.85
C TRP A 537 26.62 24.46 2.12
N PHE A 538 27.36 23.37 1.86
CA PHE A 538 28.63 23.47 1.12
C PHE A 538 28.43 23.99 -0.31
N LEU A 539 27.43 23.50 -1.04
CA LEU A 539 27.15 23.93 -2.41
C LEU A 539 26.68 25.39 -2.49
N GLY A 540 25.95 25.86 -1.47
CA GLY A 540 25.46 27.25 -1.40
C GLY A 540 26.49 28.24 -0.90
N GLY A 541 27.41 27.80 -0.01
CA GLY A 541 28.40 28.69 0.63
C GLY A 541 29.77 28.75 -0.07
N PHE A 542 30.08 27.82 -0.97
CA PHE A 542 31.35 27.74 -1.67
C PHE A 542 31.20 27.96 -3.17
N GLY A 543 32.22 28.62 -3.76
CA GLY A 543 32.24 28.87 -5.19
C GLY A 543 33.60 29.32 -5.70
N PHE A 544 33.64 29.74 -6.97
CA PHE A 544 34.82 30.24 -7.62
C PHE A 544 34.73 31.77 -7.70
N THR A 545 35.50 32.46 -6.85
CA THR A 545 35.64 33.90 -6.85
C THR A 545 36.89 34.35 -7.62
N ALA A 546 37.10 35.64 -7.80
CA ALA A 546 38.28 36.17 -8.43
C ALA A 546 39.62 35.80 -7.69
N ASP A 547 39.52 35.52 -6.39
CA ASP A 547 40.66 35.14 -5.54
C ASP A 547 40.86 33.62 -5.45
N GLY A 548 40.05 32.83 -6.18
CA GLY A 548 40.12 31.37 -6.22
C GLY A 548 38.87 30.67 -5.61
N PHE A 549 39.01 29.41 -5.25
CA PHE A 549 37.96 28.63 -4.63
C PHE A 549 37.87 28.93 -3.13
N GLY A 550 36.72 29.44 -2.66
CA GLY A 550 36.52 29.81 -1.26
C GLY A 550 35.05 30.00 -0.91
N LEU A 551 34.83 30.59 0.28
CA LEU A 551 33.50 31.07 0.71
C LEU A 551 33.06 32.21 -0.21
N VAL A 552 31.81 32.18 -0.65
CA VAL A 552 31.23 33.26 -1.49
C VAL A 552 30.28 34.13 -0.66
N GLU A 553 30.36 35.44 -0.88
CA GLU A 553 29.44 36.40 -0.29
C GLU A 553 28.18 36.54 -1.16
N ASP A 554 28.31 36.40 -2.49
CA ASP A 554 27.19 36.47 -3.42
C ASP A 554 26.78 35.02 -3.81
N SER A 555 25.51 34.71 -3.59
CA SER A 555 24.92 33.43 -3.97
C SER A 555 25.06 33.11 -5.46
N ALA A 556 25.22 34.13 -6.33
CA ALA A 556 25.42 33.94 -7.77
C ALA A 556 26.76 33.28 -8.12
N ASP A 557 27.77 33.39 -7.27
CA ASP A 557 29.10 32.80 -7.46
C ASP A 557 29.21 31.40 -6.86
N SER A 558 28.14 30.91 -6.23
CA SER A 558 28.11 29.59 -5.56
C SER A 558 28.19 28.40 -6.54
N LEU A 559 28.70 27.29 -6.04
CA LEU A 559 28.63 26.02 -6.79
C LEU A 559 27.19 25.64 -7.15
N MET A 560 26.22 25.97 -6.29
CA MET A 560 24.80 25.76 -6.56
C MET A 560 24.34 26.57 -7.77
N ALA A 561 24.72 27.83 -7.88
CA ALA A 561 24.43 28.67 -9.03
C ALA A 561 25.09 28.13 -10.31
N ALA A 562 26.34 27.70 -10.22
CA ALA A 562 27.05 27.08 -11.36
C ALA A 562 26.33 25.81 -11.85
N ILE A 563 25.95 24.91 -10.95
CA ILE A 563 25.19 23.68 -11.28
C ILE A 563 23.81 24.05 -11.85
N GLY A 564 23.10 24.99 -11.21
CA GLY A 564 21.82 25.50 -11.66
C GLY A 564 21.89 26.06 -13.07
N GLY A 565 22.93 26.88 -13.36
CA GLY A 565 23.14 27.49 -14.68
C GLY A 565 23.41 26.48 -15.79
N VAL A 566 24.16 25.41 -15.51
CA VAL A 566 24.39 24.31 -16.48
C VAL A 566 23.10 23.54 -16.78
N ILE A 567 22.22 23.37 -15.80
CA ILE A 567 20.98 22.62 -15.93
C ILE A 567 19.81 23.49 -16.44
N ALA A 568 19.84 24.80 -16.19
CA ALA A 568 18.78 25.76 -16.53
C ALA A 568 18.28 25.67 -18.00
N PRO A 569 19.14 25.50 -19.03
CA PRO A 569 18.65 25.37 -20.40
C PRO A 569 17.69 24.21 -20.63
N LEU A 570 17.77 23.14 -19.81
CA LEU A 570 16.85 22.00 -19.88
C LEU A 570 15.43 22.40 -19.44
N PHE A 571 15.31 23.39 -18.55
CA PHE A 571 14.03 23.85 -18.01
C PHE A 571 13.46 25.07 -18.75
N ALA A 572 14.22 25.69 -19.64
CA ALA A 572 13.74 26.77 -20.50
C ALA A 572 12.46 26.41 -21.29
N PRO A 573 12.29 25.22 -21.88
CA PRO A 573 11.06 24.82 -22.54
C PRO A 573 9.83 24.71 -21.60
N LEU A 574 10.05 24.66 -20.29
CA LEU A 574 9.01 24.60 -19.26
C LEU A 574 8.64 25.99 -18.72
N GLY A 575 9.34 27.05 -19.16
CA GLY A 575 9.07 28.43 -18.79
C GLY A 575 9.87 28.98 -17.60
N PHE A 576 10.74 28.19 -16.96
CA PHE A 576 11.60 28.63 -15.86
C PHE A 576 13.08 28.23 -16.10
N GLY A 577 13.66 28.77 -17.16
CA GLY A 577 15.06 28.54 -17.57
C GLY A 577 16.09 29.43 -16.86
N GLU A 578 15.73 30.16 -15.82
CA GLU A 578 16.64 30.91 -14.95
C GLU A 578 17.34 29.96 -13.97
N TRP A 579 18.58 30.25 -13.59
CA TRP A 579 19.35 29.38 -12.72
C TRP A 579 18.79 29.33 -11.28
N GLN A 580 18.17 30.42 -10.79
CA GLN A 580 17.64 30.51 -9.44
C GLN A 580 16.49 29.51 -9.19
N PRO A 581 15.40 29.48 -9.98
CA PRO A 581 14.34 28.47 -9.84
C PRO A 581 14.86 27.04 -9.96
N VAL A 582 15.85 26.82 -10.83
CA VAL A 582 16.45 25.49 -11.02
C VAL A 582 17.27 25.09 -9.79
N ALA A 583 18.09 25.98 -9.25
CA ALA A 583 18.85 25.76 -8.01
C ALA A 583 17.91 25.48 -6.83
N ALA A 584 16.83 26.25 -6.71
CA ALA A 584 15.79 26.00 -5.70
C ALA A 584 15.10 24.63 -5.87
N SER A 585 14.82 24.19 -7.11
CA SER A 585 14.28 22.86 -7.35
C SER A 585 15.26 21.75 -6.95
N ILE A 586 16.58 21.98 -7.11
CA ILE A 586 17.63 21.05 -6.67
C ILE A 586 17.63 20.97 -5.13
N SER A 587 17.55 22.11 -4.41
CA SER A 587 17.45 22.09 -2.95
C SER A 587 16.21 21.34 -2.47
N GLY A 588 15.11 21.39 -3.22
CA GLY A 588 13.87 20.67 -2.97
C GLY A 588 13.99 19.14 -2.99
N PHE A 589 15.07 18.57 -3.52
CA PHE A 589 15.34 17.13 -3.35
C PHE A 589 15.77 16.80 -1.92
N THR A 590 16.41 17.70 -1.21
CA THR A 590 16.73 17.51 0.20
C THR A 590 15.45 17.48 1.01
N ALA A 591 14.71 18.56 0.99
CA ALA A 591 13.42 18.73 1.62
C ALA A 591 12.59 19.73 0.80
N LYS A 592 11.31 19.47 0.57
CA LYS A 592 10.52 20.32 -0.36
C LYS A 592 10.29 21.73 0.14
N GLU A 593 10.23 21.95 1.44
CA GLU A 593 10.19 23.29 2.04
C GLU A 593 11.45 24.11 1.81
N ALA A 594 12.61 23.47 1.66
CA ALA A 594 13.87 24.14 1.39
C ALA A 594 13.84 24.95 0.06
N ILE A 595 12.87 24.70 -0.82
CA ILE A 595 12.65 25.51 -2.01
C ILE A 595 12.35 26.96 -1.62
N VAL A 596 11.48 27.19 -0.63
CA VAL A 596 11.06 28.54 -0.23
C VAL A 596 12.23 29.30 0.39
N SER A 597 12.92 28.71 1.37
CA SER A 597 14.08 29.37 2.01
C SER A 597 15.23 29.60 1.03
N THR A 598 15.50 28.64 0.10
CA THR A 598 16.50 28.85 -0.96
C THR A 598 16.10 29.99 -1.88
N MET A 599 14.84 30.09 -2.29
CA MET A 599 14.36 31.17 -3.13
C MET A 599 14.41 32.52 -2.39
N GLY A 600 14.10 32.55 -1.09
CA GLY A 600 14.22 33.75 -0.25
C GLY A 600 15.66 34.25 -0.13
N VAL A 601 16.61 33.33 0.09
CA VAL A 601 18.05 33.65 0.12
C VAL A 601 18.53 34.18 -1.23
N LEU A 602 18.20 33.49 -2.32
CA LEU A 602 18.61 33.87 -3.68
C LEU A 602 17.98 35.21 -4.16
N ALA A 603 16.82 35.58 -3.63
CA ALA A 603 16.15 36.82 -3.92
C ALA A 603 16.66 38.00 -3.04
N ASN A 604 17.63 37.76 -2.15
CA ASN A 604 18.14 38.73 -1.17
C ASN A 604 16.99 39.42 -0.40
N VAL A 605 15.98 38.66 0.02
CA VAL A 605 14.82 39.16 0.75
C VAL A 605 15.29 39.66 2.11
N SER A 606 15.07 40.99 2.35
CA SER A 606 15.35 41.57 3.65
C SER A 606 14.24 41.20 4.64
N GLY A 607 14.47 40.26 5.53
CA GLY A 607 13.50 39.81 6.51
C GLY A 607 13.50 38.29 6.66
N ASP A 608 12.32 37.75 6.98
CA ASP A 608 12.14 36.29 7.11
C ASP A 608 12.15 35.61 5.73
N THR A 609 13.20 34.85 5.46
CA THR A 609 13.35 34.09 4.20
C THR A 609 12.41 32.88 4.09
N GLU A 610 11.62 32.61 5.13
CA GLU A 610 10.62 31.55 5.15
C GLU A 610 9.19 32.08 4.99
N ASP A 611 9.00 33.42 5.11
CA ASP A 611 7.68 34.02 4.88
C ASP A 611 7.28 33.97 3.40
N ALA A 612 6.26 33.18 3.10
CA ALA A 612 5.80 32.90 1.74
C ALA A 612 5.41 34.18 0.96
N VAL A 613 4.86 35.18 1.62
CA VAL A 613 4.42 36.42 0.97
C VAL A 613 5.63 37.32 0.57
N THR A 614 6.56 37.45 1.47
CA THR A 614 7.77 38.29 1.26
C THR A 614 8.66 37.65 0.17
N VAL A 615 8.82 36.34 0.23
CA VAL A 615 9.57 35.59 -0.80
C VAL A 615 8.85 35.65 -2.15
N ALA A 616 7.52 35.54 -2.20
CA ALA A 616 6.75 35.63 -3.45
C ALA A 616 6.98 36.97 -4.16
N GLN A 617 7.06 38.10 -3.42
CA GLN A 617 7.38 39.40 -3.97
C GLN A 617 8.78 39.45 -4.60
N GLY A 618 9.78 38.89 -3.92
CA GLY A 618 11.17 38.86 -4.38
C GLY A 618 11.38 38.05 -5.64
N VAL A 619 10.69 36.88 -5.76
CA VAL A 619 10.92 35.93 -6.86
C VAL A 619 9.99 36.12 -8.05
N ALA A 620 8.97 36.97 -7.95
CA ALA A 620 7.98 37.16 -9.01
C ALA A 620 8.61 37.50 -10.37
N SER A 621 9.70 38.27 -10.37
CA SER A 621 10.42 38.68 -11.58
C SER A 621 11.14 37.56 -12.33
N TRP A 622 11.37 36.42 -11.69
CA TRP A 622 12.04 35.26 -12.30
C TRP A 622 11.12 34.45 -13.25
N PHE A 623 9.84 34.73 -13.16
CA PHE A 623 8.83 34.02 -13.96
C PHE A 623 8.26 34.95 -15.03
N PRO A 624 8.49 34.65 -16.34
CA PRO A 624 8.05 35.53 -17.43
C PRO A 624 6.51 35.60 -17.58
N SER A 625 5.79 34.65 -17.00
CA SER A 625 4.31 34.60 -17.04
C SER A 625 3.74 33.80 -15.88
N THR A 626 2.48 34.01 -15.55
CA THR A 626 1.72 33.22 -14.57
C THR A 626 1.72 31.72 -14.91
N ILE A 627 1.72 31.39 -16.22
CA ILE A 627 1.79 29.98 -16.67
C ILE A 627 3.16 29.39 -16.38
N ALA A 628 4.25 30.17 -16.48
CA ALA A 628 5.58 29.73 -16.10
C ALA A 628 5.69 29.46 -14.60
N ALA A 629 5.14 30.36 -13.76
CA ALA A 629 5.04 30.16 -12.33
C ALA A 629 4.22 28.89 -11.96
N PHE A 630 3.09 28.70 -12.64
CA PHE A 630 2.28 27.51 -12.47
C PHE A 630 3.00 26.23 -12.94
N SER A 631 3.76 26.29 -14.02
CA SER A 631 4.58 25.18 -14.53
C SER A 631 5.67 24.78 -13.51
N PHE A 632 6.34 25.77 -12.89
CA PHE A 632 7.32 25.53 -11.84
C PHE A 632 6.68 24.86 -10.62
N LEU A 633 5.53 25.36 -10.17
CA LEU A 633 4.77 24.75 -9.07
C LEU A 633 4.37 23.29 -9.40
N LEU A 634 3.88 23.05 -10.60
CA LEU A 634 3.47 21.74 -11.08
C LEU A 634 4.65 20.79 -11.18
N PHE A 635 5.83 21.26 -11.62
CA PHE A 635 7.04 20.44 -11.66
C PHE A 635 7.42 19.96 -10.26
N ASN A 636 7.52 20.86 -9.30
CA ASN A 636 7.87 20.53 -7.91
C ASN A 636 6.78 19.75 -7.16
N LEU A 637 5.55 19.71 -7.71
CA LEU A 637 4.50 18.79 -7.24
C LEU A 637 4.73 17.36 -7.71
N LEU A 638 5.07 17.18 -9.00
CA LEU A 638 5.07 15.89 -9.69
C LEU A 638 6.45 15.23 -9.81
N ASP A 639 7.53 15.96 -9.56
CA ASP A 639 8.90 15.41 -9.60
C ASP A 639 9.15 14.40 -8.49
N SER A 640 10.36 13.85 -8.45
CA SER A 640 10.77 12.93 -7.38
C SER A 640 10.63 13.57 -6.00
N PRO A 641 10.18 12.82 -4.99
CA PRO A 641 10.02 13.33 -3.62
C PRO A 641 11.38 13.61 -2.96
N CYS A 642 11.35 14.09 -1.71
CA CYS A 642 12.56 14.35 -0.92
C CYS A 642 13.43 13.09 -0.74
N LEU A 643 14.72 13.25 -0.50
CA LEU A 643 15.69 12.17 -0.36
C LEU A 643 15.28 11.10 0.66
N ALA A 644 14.63 11.50 1.75
CA ALA A 644 14.14 10.57 2.76
C ALA A 644 13.03 9.65 2.21
N ALA A 645 12.12 10.19 1.40
CA ALA A 645 11.10 9.39 0.71
C ALA A 645 11.71 8.51 -0.38
N ILE A 646 12.69 9.02 -1.14
CA ILE A 646 13.46 8.25 -2.14
C ILE A 646 14.16 7.05 -1.47
N ALA A 647 14.82 7.24 -0.33
CA ALA A 647 15.44 6.16 0.43
C ALA A 647 14.41 5.11 0.90
N THR A 648 13.23 5.57 1.31
CA THR A 648 12.11 4.68 1.67
C THR A 648 11.59 3.92 0.45
N MET A 649 11.48 4.56 -0.72
CA MET A 649 11.14 3.90 -1.98
C MET A 649 12.14 2.80 -2.33
N ALA A 650 13.45 3.06 -2.19
CA ALA A 650 14.49 2.06 -2.45
C ALA A 650 14.31 0.79 -1.60
N GLN A 651 13.93 0.96 -0.34
CA GLN A 651 13.67 -0.16 0.58
C GLN A 651 12.40 -0.92 0.23
N GLN A 652 11.29 -0.21 -0.08
CA GLN A 652 9.98 -0.84 -0.31
C GLN A 652 9.86 -1.47 -1.71
N MET A 653 10.58 -0.95 -2.72
CA MET A 653 10.60 -1.50 -4.08
C MET A 653 11.27 -2.87 -4.17
N GLN A 654 12.15 -3.23 -3.23
CA GLN A 654 12.89 -4.51 -3.17
C GLN A 654 13.59 -4.89 -4.49
N SER A 655 13.76 -3.95 -5.41
CA SER A 655 14.39 -4.17 -6.71
C SER A 655 15.05 -2.88 -7.21
N ARG A 656 16.36 -2.92 -7.44
CA ARG A 656 17.12 -1.78 -7.97
C ARG A 656 16.57 -1.31 -9.33
N LYS A 657 16.14 -2.25 -10.19
CA LYS A 657 15.58 -1.93 -11.50
C LYS A 657 14.29 -1.11 -11.38
N TRP A 658 13.37 -1.54 -10.52
CA TRP A 658 12.09 -0.85 -10.33
C TRP A 658 12.25 0.47 -9.56
N PHE A 659 13.21 0.55 -8.67
CA PHE A 659 13.56 1.80 -8.00
C PHE A 659 14.00 2.88 -9.01
N TRP A 660 15.00 2.59 -9.85
CA TRP A 660 15.46 3.56 -10.85
C TRP A 660 14.40 3.88 -11.89
N PHE A 661 13.59 2.89 -12.27
CA PHE A 661 12.44 3.13 -13.13
C PHE A 661 11.43 4.10 -12.49
N ALA A 662 11.15 3.97 -11.19
CA ALA A 662 10.23 4.86 -10.48
C ALA A 662 10.73 6.32 -10.48
N ILE A 663 12.01 6.53 -10.15
CA ILE A 663 12.62 7.87 -10.16
C ILE A 663 12.59 8.48 -11.57
N LEU A 664 13.00 7.71 -12.57
CA LEU A 664 12.97 8.18 -13.96
C LEU A 664 11.54 8.49 -14.41
N PHE A 665 10.58 7.63 -14.10
CA PHE A 665 9.19 7.82 -14.45
C PHE A 665 8.61 9.11 -13.85
N GLN A 666 8.85 9.37 -12.56
CA GLN A 666 8.36 10.56 -11.87
C GLN A 666 8.91 11.84 -12.52
N ASN A 667 10.22 11.93 -12.74
CA ASN A 667 10.84 13.12 -13.34
C ASN A 667 10.43 13.31 -14.81
N VAL A 668 10.37 12.25 -15.61
CA VAL A 668 9.94 12.33 -17.01
C VAL A 668 8.45 12.70 -17.09
N PHE A 669 7.61 12.12 -16.24
CA PHE A 669 6.18 12.45 -16.19
C PHE A 669 5.98 13.93 -15.80
N ALA A 670 6.66 14.40 -14.75
CA ALA A 670 6.64 15.81 -14.35
C ALA A 670 7.07 16.74 -15.50
N TYR A 671 8.20 16.42 -16.14
CA TYR A 671 8.73 17.21 -17.25
C TYR A 671 7.74 17.28 -18.44
N VAL A 672 7.18 16.12 -18.85
CA VAL A 672 6.23 16.06 -19.97
C VAL A 672 4.95 16.85 -19.66
N VAL A 673 4.39 16.69 -18.45
CA VAL A 673 3.17 17.40 -18.06
C VAL A 673 3.43 18.91 -18.00
N CYS A 674 4.53 19.35 -17.42
CA CYS A 674 4.89 20.77 -17.34
C CYS A 674 5.15 21.37 -18.72
N LEU A 675 5.84 20.65 -19.60
CA LEU A 675 6.07 21.09 -20.97
C LEU A 675 4.73 21.29 -21.72
N ILE A 676 3.80 20.33 -21.59
CA ILE A 676 2.47 20.48 -22.18
C ILE A 676 1.77 21.72 -21.60
N VAL A 677 1.73 21.86 -20.30
CA VAL A 677 1.03 22.97 -19.60
C VAL A 677 1.62 24.33 -20.01
N TYR A 678 2.93 24.47 -20.02
CA TYR A 678 3.57 25.74 -20.39
C TYR A 678 3.41 26.05 -21.87
N GLN A 679 3.77 25.13 -22.77
CA GLN A 679 3.80 25.39 -24.20
C GLN A 679 2.38 25.53 -24.79
N VAL A 680 1.45 24.67 -24.41
CA VAL A 680 0.06 24.76 -24.90
C VAL A 680 -0.66 25.92 -24.18
N GLY A 681 -0.43 26.11 -22.88
CA GLY A 681 -1.01 27.21 -22.12
C GLY A 681 -0.57 28.57 -22.66
N SER A 682 0.73 28.77 -22.89
CA SER A 682 1.26 30.01 -23.49
C SER A 682 0.68 30.30 -24.86
N PHE A 683 0.51 29.29 -25.70
CA PHE A 683 -0.14 29.45 -27.01
C PHE A 683 -1.61 29.87 -26.89
N VAL A 684 -2.38 29.25 -25.97
CA VAL A 684 -3.81 29.57 -25.74
C VAL A 684 -3.97 30.99 -25.20
N THR A 685 -3.01 31.49 -24.43
CA THR A 685 -3.03 32.88 -23.90
C THR A 685 -2.49 33.93 -24.86
N GLY A 686 -2.26 33.58 -26.14
CA GLY A 686 -1.89 34.52 -27.19
C GLY A 686 -0.40 34.52 -27.55
N GLY A 687 0.37 33.56 -27.06
CA GLY A 687 1.77 33.37 -27.45
C GLY A 687 1.91 32.87 -28.89
N ALA A 688 3.09 33.09 -29.48
CA ALA A 688 3.39 32.65 -30.84
C ALA A 688 3.50 31.12 -30.93
N PHE A 689 3.04 30.56 -32.04
CA PHE A 689 3.23 29.12 -32.30
C PHE A 689 4.70 28.86 -32.68
N GLY A 690 5.36 28.02 -31.84
CA GLY A 690 6.76 27.66 -32.05
C GLY A 690 6.99 26.15 -32.07
N VAL A 691 8.25 25.75 -32.21
CA VAL A 691 8.64 24.32 -32.18
C VAL A 691 8.24 23.69 -30.84
N GLY A 692 8.41 24.38 -29.73
CA GLY A 692 8.00 23.91 -28.40
C GLY A 692 6.50 23.63 -28.32
N THR A 693 5.68 24.53 -28.89
CA THR A 693 4.21 24.38 -28.93
C THR A 693 3.82 23.15 -29.73
N ALA A 694 4.46 22.92 -30.91
CA ALA A 694 4.21 21.72 -31.72
C ALA A 694 4.54 20.42 -30.92
N VAL A 695 5.69 20.39 -30.25
CA VAL A 695 6.07 19.27 -29.37
C VAL A 695 5.07 19.09 -28.23
N GLY A 696 4.63 20.18 -27.60
CA GLY A 696 3.60 20.15 -26.54
C GLY A 696 2.29 19.51 -27.00
N PHE A 697 1.78 19.86 -28.20
CA PHE A 697 0.58 19.25 -28.77
C PHE A 697 0.79 17.77 -29.12
N ILE A 698 1.94 17.39 -29.67
CA ILE A 698 2.27 15.99 -29.97
C ILE A 698 2.27 15.15 -28.68
N LEU A 699 2.90 15.66 -27.63
CA LEU A 699 2.94 14.97 -26.32
C LEU A 699 1.55 14.90 -25.67
N LEU A 700 0.75 15.94 -25.78
CA LEU A 700 -0.65 15.93 -25.31
C LEU A 700 -1.46 14.86 -26.02
N ILE A 701 -1.39 14.81 -27.36
CA ILE A 701 -2.08 13.80 -28.16
C ILE A 701 -1.59 12.39 -27.80
N PHE A 702 -0.27 12.23 -27.62
CA PHE A 702 0.30 10.94 -27.20
C PHE A 702 -0.19 10.51 -25.81
N LEU A 703 -0.24 11.44 -24.85
CA LEU A 703 -0.72 11.16 -23.50
C LEU A 703 -2.22 10.80 -23.51
N LEU A 704 -3.04 11.53 -24.28
CA LEU A 704 -4.45 11.22 -24.49
C LEU A 704 -4.63 9.86 -25.18
N PHE A 705 -3.84 9.58 -26.21
CA PHE A 705 -3.86 8.27 -26.86
C PHE A 705 -3.55 7.15 -25.87
N MET A 706 -2.52 7.29 -25.04
CA MET A 706 -2.17 6.30 -24.02
C MET A 706 -3.27 6.15 -22.96
N LEU A 707 -3.96 7.25 -22.63
CA LEU A 707 -5.07 7.25 -21.66
C LEU A 707 -6.31 6.54 -22.21
N PHE A 708 -6.68 6.78 -23.47
CA PHE A 708 -7.91 6.23 -24.06
C PHE A 708 -7.71 4.93 -24.85
N ARG A 709 -6.47 4.53 -25.14
CA ARG A 709 -6.17 3.26 -25.80
C ARG A 709 -6.81 2.11 -25.02
N PRO A 710 -7.52 1.16 -25.69
CA PRO A 710 -7.99 -0.05 -25.02
C PRO A 710 -6.80 -0.81 -24.42
N ASP A 711 -7.03 -1.47 -23.28
CA ASP A 711 -5.97 -2.22 -22.60
C ASP A 711 -5.62 -3.47 -23.42
N PRO A 712 -4.40 -3.56 -23.99
CA PRO A 712 -4.01 -4.71 -24.82
C PRO A 712 -3.70 -5.97 -23.97
N TYR A 713 -3.70 -5.85 -22.66
CA TYR A 713 -3.34 -6.91 -21.71
C TYR A 713 -4.46 -7.23 -20.72
N LYS A 714 -5.70 -6.79 -21.00
CA LYS A 714 -6.86 -6.92 -20.11
C LYS A 714 -7.10 -8.35 -19.64
N ASP A 715 -6.80 -9.33 -20.50
CA ASP A 715 -7.02 -10.75 -20.26
C ASP A 715 -5.77 -11.50 -19.78
N GLN A 716 -4.62 -10.81 -19.68
CA GLN A 716 -3.41 -11.44 -19.14
C GLN A 716 -3.43 -11.43 -17.61
N LYS A 717 -3.58 -12.60 -17.00
CA LYS A 717 -3.29 -12.83 -15.58
C LYS A 717 -1.77 -12.78 -15.41
N VAL A 718 -1.20 -11.61 -15.08
CA VAL A 718 0.25 -11.48 -14.86
C VAL A 718 0.56 -11.82 -13.41
N TYR A 719 1.11 -13.00 -13.20
CA TYR A 719 1.72 -13.40 -11.94
C TYR A 719 3.13 -12.81 -11.80
N SER A 720 3.54 -12.45 -10.58
CA SER A 720 4.89 -11.93 -10.39
C SER A 720 5.93 -12.98 -10.83
N LYS A 721 6.98 -12.55 -11.56
CA LYS A 721 8.06 -13.47 -11.98
C LYS A 721 8.74 -14.18 -10.80
N ARG A 722 8.60 -13.69 -9.57
CA ARG A 722 9.10 -14.35 -8.36
C ARG A 722 8.38 -15.64 -8.03
N SER A 723 7.07 -15.74 -8.34
CA SER A 723 6.32 -16.99 -8.17
C SER A 723 6.68 -18.05 -9.22
N VAL A 724 7.24 -17.64 -10.38
CA VAL A 724 7.64 -18.54 -11.48
C VAL A 724 9.10 -19.02 -11.33
N GLN A 725 9.97 -18.27 -10.65
CA GLN A 725 11.36 -18.70 -10.39
C GLN A 725 11.53 -19.46 -9.06
N ALA A 726 10.50 -19.48 -8.22
CA ALA A 726 10.51 -20.22 -6.96
C ALA A 726 9.76 -21.57 -7.05
N ALA A 727 9.24 -21.91 -8.22
CA ALA A 727 8.80 -23.25 -8.62
C ALA A 727 9.84 -23.76 -9.64
#